data_08591cbfd51087c533912e102f30f7ae
#
_entry.id   08591cbfd51087c533912e102f30f7ae
#
_cell.length_a   1.000
_cell.length_b   1.000
_cell.length_c   1.000
_cell.angle_alpha   90.00
_cell.angle_beta   90.00
_cell.angle_gamma   90.00
#
_symmetry.space_group_name_H-M   'P 1'
#
loop_
_entity.id
_entity.type
_entity.pdbx_description
1 polymer ?
#
loop_
_entity_poly.entity_id
_entity_poly.type
_entity_poly.pdbx_seq_one_letter_code
_entity_poly.pdbx_strand_id
1 'polypeptide(L)'
;MQMSDMQMRVGCARVRLLERSLERPGCPLVTPRMSRKRRVAEAGDVGLALELRWEWQDPGGTWHCFVPEQSEVLTQAARAGKPSVTVGSCVDLRRMVQQNGQMGQDRCVAAAIQDQDSYFVWCWQGDKEGQWLPYPADTCLALEGARRGNGGPSLEVTFSQTRYTLDTAQMTQTNVRTGHQRRMERRESDAVDDDGASEPSSVPGFSSPQRPSAPKRPRDGGASPNPGAGGESTEVIKTLIVKGKAPVDPECFAKLGKTNLQFNNNKFYVLQLLEDDGSRSYSVWMRWGRVGRPGQHMLVSCSGDLAQAKEIFTKKFLDKTKNHWAERGNFQKVMGKYDLLHMDSQPPVTELSCAGAPRPQLASQLDPRVQALLELVCDLQAMEEMVLEMKYDTKKAPLGKLTVEQIRAGFQSLQKVEAVLRARDTGQALLEACNEFYTRVPHDFGLRTPPLIRTRQELQEKVQLLEALGEIQIAIRLAHLELHGQEHPLDQSYRKLGCELRPLDRDSTHFQVLERYLLSTHAPTHRDYSMELLEAFALRRAGEPPFCTSLPNRMLLWHGSRLGNWVGILSQGLRVAPPEAPVTGYMFGKGIYFADMSSKSANYCFASRQRNVGLLLLCEVALGECQELLEANAEARKLPPGKHSTKGLGKLAPAPANSVMLDGAAVPLGPAVETGVTNPHGYTLNYNEFVVYDPGQVRMRYLLQVRFNFVQLW
;
A
#
# COMPACT_ATOMS: atom_id res chain seq x y z
N MET A 1 -3.53 1.76 19.26
CA MET A 1 -3.07 1.03 20.45
C MET A 1 -4.04 0.01 21.00
N GLN A 2 -5.32 0.08 20.74
CA GLN A 2 -6.33 -0.88 21.22
C GLN A 2 -6.46 -2.21 20.47
N MET A 3 -5.95 -2.32 19.24
CA MET A 3 -6.23 -3.48 18.36
C MET A 3 -5.57 -4.80 18.78
N SER A 4 -4.37 -4.77 19.38
CA SER A 4 -3.70 -6.02 19.76
C SER A 4 -4.36 -6.72 20.96
N ASP A 5 -4.87 -5.93 21.89
CA ASP A 5 -5.49 -6.48 23.11
C ASP A 5 -6.90 -7.05 22.87
N MET A 6 -7.62 -6.50 21.87
CA MET A 6 -8.98 -6.93 21.55
C MET A 6 -9.02 -8.19 20.66
N GLN A 7 -8.04 -8.36 19.74
CA GLN A 7 -7.91 -9.58 18.96
C GLN A 7 -7.55 -10.81 19.80
N MET A 8 -6.76 -10.63 20.86
CA MET A 8 -6.41 -11.74 21.77
C MET A 8 -7.57 -12.21 22.65
N ARG A 9 -8.54 -11.33 23.00
CA ARG A 9 -9.73 -11.76 23.76
C ARG A 9 -10.66 -12.66 22.96
N VAL A 10 -10.77 -12.46 21.65
CA VAL A 10 -11.59 -13.32 20.77
C VAL A 10 -10.94 -14.69 20.57
N GLY A 11 -9.60 -14.74 20.49
CA GLY A 11 -8.85 -16.00 20.39
C GLY A 11 -8.94 -16.86 21.64
N CYS A 12 -8.81 -16.27 22.83
CA CYS A 12 -8.90 -17.01 24.11
C CYS A 12 -10.33 -17.56 24.41
N ALA A 13 -11.37 -16.84 24.02
CA ALA A 13 -12.75 -17.31 24.21
C ALA A 13 -13.08 -18.51 23.32
N ARG A 14 -12.51 -18.62 22.11
CA ARG A 14 -12.68 -19.79 21.23
C ARG A 14 -11.92 -21.03 21.74
N VAL A 15 -10.74 -20.86 22.30
CA VAL A 15 -9.96 -22.00 22.86
C VAL A 15 -10.63 -22.58 24.12
N ARG A 16 -11.21 -21.74 24.99
CA ARG A 16 -11.89 -22.21 26.19
C ARG A 16 -13.23 -22.93 25.93
N LEU A 17 -13.91 -22.66 24.84
CA LEU A 17 -15.14 -23.35 24.43
C LEU A 17 -14.88 -24.74 23.82
N LEU A 18 -13.67 -24.99 23.28
CA LEU A 18 -13.30 -26.30 22.75
C LEU A 18 -12.81 -27.29 23.84
N GLU A 19 -12.30 -26.80 24.98
CA GLU A 19 -11.84 -27.67 26.09
C GLU A 19 -12.95 -28.16 27.02
N ARG A 20 -14.15 -27.58 26.99
CA ARG A 20 -15.28 -28.02 27.90
C ARG A 20 -16.20 -29.07 27.30
N SER A 21 -15.93 -29.60 26.11
CA SER A 21 -16.81 -30.60 25.45
C SER A 21 -16.29 -32.03 25.46
N LEU A 22 -15.28 -32.35 26.28
CA LEU A 22 -14.64 -33.67 26.27
C LEU A 22 -14.69 -34.41 27.62
N GLU A 23 -15.75 -34.25 28.41
CA GLU A 23 -15.97 -35.19 29.55
C GLU A 23 -17.45 -35.52 29.68
N ARG A 24 -17.91 -36.64 29.08
CA ARG A 24 -18.93 -37.56 29.56
C ARG A 24 -18.74 -38.93 28.93
N PRO A 25 -18.81 -40.02 29.71
CA PRO A 25 -18.54 -41.36 29.23
C PRO A 25 -19.83 -42.11 28.80
N GLY A 26 -19.69 -42.94 27.79
CA GLY A 26 -20.49 -44.14 27.61
C GLY A 26 -21.56 -44.12 26.53
N CYS A 27 -21.23 -44.61 25.32
CA CYS A 27 -21.95 -45.62 24.55
C CYS A 27 -21.33 -45.87 23.18
N PRO A 28 -21.56 -47.00 22.49
CA PRO A 28 -20.54 -47.69 21.72
C PRO A 28 -20.49 -47.32 20.23
N LEU A 29 -19.30 -47.50 19.73
CA LEU A 29 -18.81 -47.61 18.35
C LEU A 29 -19.86 -47.80 17.22
N VAL A 30 -20.02 -46.75 16.42
CA VAL A 30 -20.32 -46.88 14.98
C VAL A 30 -19.34 -45.99 14.23
N THR A 31 -18.50 -46.62 13.45
CA THR A 31 -17.47 -45.96 12.61
C THR A 31 -18.11 -45.29 11.41
N PRO A 32 -17.91 -43.95 11.20
CA PRO A 32 -18.05 -43.37 9.89
C PRO A 32 -16.68 -43.30 9.22
N ARG A 33 -16.64 -43.82 8.00
CA ARG A 33 -15.52 -43.72 7.08
C ARG A 33 -15.00 -42.28 7.00
N MET A 34 -13.76 -42.05 7.43
CA MET A 34 -13.01 -40.80 7.18
C MET A 34 -12.74 -40.66 5.70
N SER A 35 -13.29 -39.63 5.08
CA SER A 35 -12.83 -39.13 3.78
C SER A 35 -11.46 -38.51 3.99
N ARG A 36 -10.45 -39.12 3.37
CA ARG A 36 -9.07 -38.63 3.37
C ARG A 36 -8.99 -37.26 2.70
N LYS A 37 -8.73 -36.21 3.48
CA LYS A 37 -8.12 -34.98 2.99
C LYS A 37 -6.71 -35.33 2.51
N ARG A 38 -6.51 -35.45 1.20
CA ARG A 38 -5.15 -35.53 0.64
C ARG A 38 -4.53 -34.15 0.69
N ARG A 39 -3.49 -34.02 1.50
CA ARG A 39 -2.43 -33.02 1.36
C ARG A 39 -1.78 -33.28 -0.01
N VAL A 40 -1.57 -32.22 -0.79
CA VAL A 40 -0.58 -32.20 -1.85
C VAL A 40 0.77 -32.12 -1.17
N ALA A 41 1.35 -33.27 -0.91
CA ALA A 41 2.75 -33.40 -0.55
C ALA A 41 3.24 -34.72 -1.15
N GLU A 42 4.32 -34.65 -1.89
CA GLU A 42 5.19 -35.73 -2.30
C GLU A 42 4.55 -36.81 -3.21
N ALA A 43 4.42 -36.48 -4.49
CA ALA A 43 4.44 -37.51 -5.52
C ALA A 43 5.90 -37.91 -5.73
N GLY A 44 6.27 -39.03 -5.14
CA GLY A 44 7.48 -39.74 -5.49
C GLY A 44 7.51 -40.08 -6.98
N ASP A 45 8.65 -39.86 -7.53
CA ASP A 45 9.24 -40.21 -8.78
C ASP A 45 8.68 -41.52 -9.38
N VAL A 46 7.75 -41.44 -10.33
CA VAL A 46 7.59 -42.38 -11.48
C VAL A 46 6.77 -41.66 -12.56
N GLY A 47 7.39 -41.30 -13.67
CA GLY A 47 6.68 -40.98 -14.90
C GLY A 47 7.09 -39.66 -15.52
N LEU A 48 7.70 -39.74 -16.67
CA LEU A 48 7.93 -38.74 -17.71
C LEU A 48 7.81 -37.27 -17.24
N ALA A 49 8.92 -36.63 -16.99
CA ALA A 49 8.98 -35.21 -16.74
C ALA A 49 8.40 -34.49 -17.97
N LEU A 50 7.19 -33.96 -17.84
CA LEU A 50 6.57 -33.14 -18.87
C LEU A 50 7.48 -31.95 -19.17
N GLU A 51 7.89 -31.82 -20.42
CA GLU A 51 8.73 -30.73 -20.89
C GLU A 51 7.89 -29.48 -21.07
N LEU A 52 8.40 -28.32 -20.59
CA LEU A 52 7.77 -27.02 -20.72
C LEU A 52 8.55 -26.18 -21.73
N ARG A 53 7.85 -25.61 -22.69
CA ARG A 53 8.31 -24.55 -23.58
C ARG A 53 7.64 -23.26 -23.20
N TRP A 54 8.38 -22.16 -23.09
CA TRP A 54 7.82 -20.86 -22.74
C TRP A 54 7.70 -19.98 -23.97
N GLU A 55 6.56 -19.29 -24.05
CA GLU A 55 6.16 -18.49 -25.19
C GLU A 55 5.71 -17.10 -24.74
N TRP A 56 5.91 -16.10 -25.57
CA TRP A 56 5.46 -14.74 -25.34
C TRP A 56 4.74 -14.21 -26.59
N GLN A 57 3.75 -13.33 -26.39
CA GLN A 57 2.94 -12.79 -27.49
C GLN A 57 3.41 -11.38 -27.83
N ASP A 58 3.63 -11.11 -29.11
CA ASP A 58 3.95 -9.78 -29.60
C ASP A 58 2.72 -8.86 -29.68
N PRO A 59 2.86 -7.53 -29.91
CA PRO A 59 1.73 -6.61 -30.06
C PRO A 59 0.82 -6.91 -31.25
N GLY A 60 1.29 -7.67 -32.25
CA GLY A 60 0.54 -8.12 -33.41
C GLY A 60 -0.33 -9.36 -33.14
N GLY A 61 -0.11 -10.01 -31.96
CA GLY A 61 -0.83 -11.21 -31.57
C GLY A 61 -0.12 -12.52 -31.90
N THR A 62 1.09 -12.49 -32.50
CA THR A 62 1.89 -13.67 -32.83
C THR A 62 2.62 -14.19 -31.60
N TRP A 63 2.69 -15.51 -31.42
CA TRP A 63 3.43 -16.15 -30.37
C TRP A 63 4.86 -16.50 -30.79
N HIS A 64 5.83 -16.24 -29.93
CA HIS A 64 7.24 -16.49 -30.11
C HIS A 64 7.78 -17.31 -28.96
N CYS A 65 8.73 -18.21 -29.24
CA CYS A 65 9.40 -18.98 -28.20
C CYS A 65 10.44 -18.12 -27.45
N PHE A 66 10.55 -18.31 -26.14
CA PHE A 66 11.73 -17.85 -25.40
C PHE A 66 12.94 -18.69 -25.80
N VAL A 67 14.12 -18.06 -25.85
CA VAL A 67 15.36 -18.82 -26.09
C VAL A 67 15.56 -19.87 -25.00
N PRO A 68 16.25 -21.00 -25.31
CA PRO A 68 16.36 -22.14 -24.40
C PRO A 68 16.82 -21.81 -22.99
N GLU A 69 17.81 -20.91 -22.86
CA GLU A 69 18.36 -20.50 -21.57
C GLU A 69 17.34 -19.74 -20.71
N GLN A 70 16.50 -18.92 -21.33
CA GLN A 70 15.43 -18.19 -20.64
C GLN A 70 14.28 -19.13 -20.27
N SER A 71 13.93 -20.07 -21.13
CA SER A 71 12.92 -21.12 -20.88
C SER A 71 13.31 -21.98 -19.69
N GLU A 72 14.57 -22.35 -19.56
CA GLU A 72 15.07 -23.12 -18.42
C GLU A 72 14.93 -22.34 -17.10
N VAL A 73 15.31 -21.05 -17.08
CA VAL A 73 15.17 -20.17 -15.90
C VAL A 73 13.69 -20.02 -15.50
N LEU A 74 12.80 -19.85 -16.47
CA LEU A 74 11.35 -19.77 -16.25
C LEU A 74 10.81 -21.09 -15.68
N THR A 75 11.23 -22.22 -16.23
CA THR A 75 10.84 -23.56 -15.79
C THR A 75 11.30 -23.84 -14.35
N GLN A 76 12.55 -23.53 -14.01
CA GLN A 76 13.07 -23.67 -12.66
C GLN A 76 12.33 -22.78 -11.67
N ALA A 77 12.03 -21.53 -12.04
CA ALA A 77 11.28 -20.62 -11.20
C ALA A 77 9.83 -21.09 -10.97
N ALA A 78 9.17 -21.58 -12.02
CA ALA A 78 7.80 -22.11 -11.94
C ALA A 78 7.74 -23.37 -11.05
N ARG A 79 8.68 -24.31 -11.23
CA ARG A 79 8.81 -25.53 -10.40
C ARG A 79 9.12 -25.21 -8.93
N ALA A 80 9.88 -24.12 -8.68
CA ALA A 80 10.17 -23.64 -7.34
C ALA A 80 9.02 -22.81 -6.72
N GLY A 81 7.88 -22.65 -7.42
CA GLY A 81 6.71 -21.89 -6.95
C GLY A 81 6.96 -20.37 -6.80
N LYS A 82 7.99 -19.82 -7.47
CA LYS A 82 8.29 -18.40 -7.43
C LYS A 82 7.18 -17.59 -8.09
N PRO A 83 6.76 -16.43 -7.53
CA PRO A 83 5.71 -15.61 -8.14
C PRO A 83 6.18 -14.87 -9.39
N SER A 84 7.46 -14.59 -9.50
CA SER A 84 8.07 -13.88 -10.64
C SER A 84 9.55 -14.22 -10.79
N VAL A 85 10.10 -13.98 -11.98
CA VAL A 85 11.52 -14.17 -12.30
C VAL A 85 11.94 -13.18 -13.40
N THR A 86 13.22 -12.77 -13.41
CA THR A 86 13.75 -11.84 -14.42
C THR A 86 14.54 -12.64 -15.47
N VAL A 87 14.09 -12.52 -16.72
CA VAL A 87 14.74 -13.06 -17.93
C VAL A 87 14.78 -11.96 -18.99
N GLY A 88 15.79 -11.08 -18.90
CA GLY A 88 15.83 -9.82 -19.67
C GLY A 88 14.85 -8.76 -19.14
N SER A 89 13.63 -9.15 -18.79
CA SER A 89 12.61 -8.37 -18.10
C SER A 89 11.87 -9.23 -17.08
N CYS A 90 11.10 -8.61 -16.18
CA CYS A 90 10.37 -9.34 -15.12
C CYS A 90 9.17 -10.10 -15.71
N VAL A 91 9.09 -11.40 -15.46
CA VAL A 91 7.95 -12.26 -15.82
C VAL A 91 7.19 -12.61 -14.55
N ASP A 92 5.92 -12.20 -14.46
CA ASP A 92 4.98 -12.61 -13.41
C ASP A 92 4.39 -13.98 -13.77
N LEU A 93 4.86 -15.03 -13.11
CA LEU A 93 4.46 -16.42 -13.38
C LEU A 93 3.04 -16.76 -12.88
N ARG A 94 2.45 -15.92 -12.02
CA ARG A 94 1.06 -16.08 -11.56
C ARG A 94 0.06 -15.40 -12.48
N ARG A 95 0.47 -14.30 -13.11
CA ARG A 95 -0.36 -13.53 -14.03
C ARG A 95 -0.11 -13.89 -15.48
N MET A 96 0.96 -14.65 -15.75
CA MET A 96 1.43 -15.03 -17.08
C MET A 96 1.64 -13.80 -17.98
N VAL A 97 2.42 -12.83 -17.46
CA VAL A 97 2.75 -11.59 -18.15
C VAL A 97 4.22 -11.24 -17.96
N GLN A 98 4.86 -10.81 -19.05
CA GLN A 98 6.20 -10.25 -19.05
C GLN A 98 6.11 -8.71 -19.08
N GLN A 99 6.76 -8.06 -18.12
CA GLN A 99 6.84 -6.61 -18.06
C GLN A 99 7.93 -6.11 -19.00
N ASN A 100 7.55 -5.38 -20.05
CA ASN A 100 8.52 -4.83 -20.98
C ASN A 100 8.92 -3.41 -20.58
N GLY A 101 10.06 -3.27 -19.91
CA GLY A 101 10.57 -2.00 -19.39
C GLY A 101 10.89 -0.92 -20.43
N GLN A 102 11.02 -1.27 -21.72
CA GLN A 102 11.36 -0.31 -22.78
C GLN A 102 10.18 0.16 -23.65
N MET A 103 9.08 -0.58 -23.69
CA MET A 103 7.92 -0.26 -24.54
C MET A 103 6.57 -0.16 -23.80
N GLY A 104 6.53 -0.27 -22.47
CA GLY A 104 5.34 0.08 -21.67
C GLY A 104 4.10 -0.80 -21.85
N GLN A 105 4.17 -1.92 -22.56
CA GLN A 105 3.09 -2.89 -22.68
C GLN A 105 3.51 -4.24 -22.09
N ASP A 106 2.72 -4.73 -21.14
CA ASP A 106 2.85 -6.11 -20.64
C ASP A 106 2.56 -7.07 -21.78
N ARG A 107 3.45 -8.04 -22.02
CA ARG A 107 3.26 -9.11 -22.99
C ARG A 107 2.65 -10.32 -22.31
N CYS A 108 1.72 -11.00 -22.99
CA CYS A 108 1.19 -12.27 -22.53
C CYS A 108 2.29 -13.34 -22.61
N VAL A 109 2.40 -14.18 -21.59
CA VAL A 109 3.35 -15.31 -21.53
C VAL A 109 2.53 -16.60 -21.37
N ALA A 110 2.94 -17.67 -22.03
CA ALA A 110 2.31 -18.97 -21.93
C ALA A 110 3.36 -20.05 -21.60
N ALA A 111 2.92 -21.10 -20.89
CA ALA A 111 3.68 -22.31 -20.68
C ALA A 111 3.04 -23.43 -21.51
N ALA A 112 3.68 -23.81 -22.60
CA ALA A 112 3.27 -24.89 -23.46
C ALA A 112 3.86 -26.21 -22.98
N ILE A 113 3.06 -27.26 -22.96
CA ILE A 113 3.46 -28.60 -22.51
C ILE A 113 3.60 -29.51 -23.70
N GLN A 114 4.68 -30.25 -23.78
CA GLN A 114 4.92 -31.24 -24.83
C GLN A 114 3.99 -32.46 -24.68
N ASP A 115 3.31 -32.81 -25.77
CA ASP A 115 2.48 -33.98 -25.88
C ASP A 115 2.75 -34.63 -27.25
N GLN A 116 3.48 -35.75 -27.25
CA GLN A 116 4.05 -36.37 -28.45
C GLN A 116 4.99 -35.41 -29.20
N ASP A 117 4.71 -35.05 -30.44
CA ASP A 117 5.53 -34.15 -31.27
C ASP A 117 5.03 -32.72 -31.32
N SER A 118 4.01 -32.36 -30.52
CA SER A 118 3.40 -31.03 -30.50
C SER A 118 3.42 -30.41 -29.08
N TYR A 119 3.33 -29.08 -29.03
CA TYR A 119 3.21 -28.33 -27.80
C TYR A 119 1.82 -27.77 -27.64
N PHE A 120 1.26 -27.79 -26.42
CA PHE A 120 -0.12 -27.36 -26.12
C PHE A 120 -0.16 -26.40 -24.95
N VAL A 121 -0.97 -25.33 -25.09
CA VAL A 121 -1.23 -24.33 -24.05
C VAL A 121 -2.66 -24.49 -23.52
N TRP A 122 -2.83 -24.52 -22.21
CA TRP A 122 -4.13 -24.46 -21.55
C TRP A 122 -4.56 -23.02 -21.33
N CYS A 123 -5.75 -22.66 -21.82
CA CYS A 123 -6.32 -21.31 -21.75
C CYS A 123 -7.73 -21.31 -21.19
N TRP A 124 -8.16 -20.16 -20.69
CA TRP A 124 -9.53 -19.91 -20.26
C TRP A 124 -10.09 -18.65 -20.92
N GLN A 125 -11.41 -18.61 -21.13
CA GLN A 125 -12.10 -17.51 -21.78
C GLN A 125 -12.09 -16.24 -20.91
N GLY A 126 -11.50 -15.18 -21.40
CA GLY A 126 -11.46 -13.86 -20.74
C GLY A 126 -12.79 -13.11 -20.79
N ASP A 127 -12.79 -11.88 -20.28
CA ASP A 127 -14.00 -11.03 -20.20
C ASP A 127 -14.37 -10.35 -21.54
N LYS A 128 -13.46 -10.35 -22.52
CA LYS A 128 -13.70 -9.82 -23.86
C LYS A 128 -14.05 -10.95 -24.80
N GLU A 129 -14.95 -10.70 -25.73
CA GLU A 129 -15.31 -11.66 -26.77
C GLU A 129 -14.08 -12.08 -27.60
N GLY A 130 -13.84 -13.37 -27.74
CA GLY A 130 -12.68 -13.93 -28.43
C GLY A 130 -11.36 -13.89 -27.65
N GLN A 131 -11.33 -13.40 -26.42
CA GLN A 131 -10.12 -13.35 -25.61
C GLN A 131 -9.89 -14.68 -24.88
N TRP A 132 -8.71 -15.27 -25.07
CA TRP A 132 -8.22 -16.43 -24.35
C TRP A 132 -6.98 -16.07 -23.53
N LEU A 133 -6.94 -16.49 -22.28
CA LEU A 133 -5.88 -16.18 -21.34
C LEU A 133 -5.21 -17.48 -20.86
N PRO A 134 -3.88 -17.60 -20.91
CA PRO A 134 -3.17 -18.80 -20.48
C PRO A 134 -3.27 -19.00 -18.96
N TYR A 135 -3.31 -20.27 -18.52
CA TYR A 135 -3.16 -20.63 -17.12
C TYR A 135 -1.71 -20.57 -16.68
N PRO A 136 -1.43 -20.36 -15.36
CA PRO A 136 -0.11 -20.54 -14.78
C PRO A 136 0.45 -21.94 -15.05
N ALA A 137 1.79 -22.04 -15.12
CA ALA A 137 2.47 -23.29 -15.52
C ALA A 137 2.14 -24.47 -14.61
N ASP A 138 2.02 -24.27 -13.29
CA ASP A 138 1.63 -25.30 -12.32
C ASP A 138 0.21 -25.83 -12.58
N THR A 139 -0.68 -24.94 -12.94
CA THR A 139 -2.07 -25.29 -13.32
C THR A 139 -2.11 -26.02 -14.66
N CYS A 140 -1.30 -25.60 -15.65
CA CYS A 140 -1.18 -26.31 -16.93
C CYS A 140 -0.70 -27.76 -16.74
N LEU A 141 0.34 -27.95 -15.91
CA LEU A 141 0.85 -29.29 -15.58
C LEU A 141 -0.19 -30.15 -14.87
N ALA A 142 -0.96 -29.59 -13.95
CA ALA A 142 -2.03 -30.29 -13.25
C ALA A 142 -3.19 -30.68 -14.17
N LEU A 143 -3.59 -29.79 -15.08
CA LEU A 143 -4.63 -30.05 -16.11
C LEU A 143 -4.19 -31.14 -17.09
N GLU A 144 -2.96 -31.10 -17.53
CA GLU A 144 -2.42 -32.13 -18.42
C GLU A 144 -2.31 -33.49 -17.71
N GLY A 145 -1.91 -33.51 -16.45
CA GLY A 145 -1.92 -34.72 -15.61
C GLY A 145 -3.31 -35.30 -15.44
N ALA A 146 -4.32 -34.47 -15.17
CA ALA A 146 -5.72 -34.90 -15.05
C ALA A 146 -6.24 -35.47 -16.38
N ARG A 147 -5.91 -34.84 -17.49
CA ARG A 147 -6.27 -35.33 -18.85
C ARG A 147 -5.66 -36.71 -19.16
N ARG A 148 -4.42 -36.96 -18.73
CA ARG A 148 -3.70 -38.23 -18.93
C ARG A 148 -4.11 -39.32 -17.93
N GLY A 149 -5.11 -39.10 -17.10
CA GLY A 149 -5.64 -40.09 -16.15
C GLY A 149 -4.97 -40.13 -14.79
N ASN A 150 -4.07 -39.21 -14.50
CA ASN A 150 -3.46 -39.04 -13.18
C ASN A 150 -4.39 -38.19 -12.26
N GLY A 151 -5.50 -38.78 -11.81
CA GLY A 151 -6.50 -38.10 -11.00
C GLY A 151 -7.88 -38.08 -11.67
N GLY A 152 -8.89 -37.55 -11.02
CA GLY A 152 -10.21 -37.39 -11.64
C GLY A 152 -10.24 -36.23 -12.64
N PRO A 153 -11.26 -36.13 -13.49
CA PRO A 153 -11.38 -35.11 -14.54
C PRO A 153 -11.58 -33.69 -13.98
N SER A 154 -11.72 -33.53 -12.66
CA SER A 154 -12.02 -32.27 -11.99
C SER A 154 -10.91 -31.90 -10.99
N LEU A 155 -10.42 -30.66 -11.07
CA LEU A 155 -9.36 -30.06 -10.28
C LEU A 155 -9.87 -28.84 -9.52
N GLU A 156 -9.57 -28.72 -8.22
CA GLU A 156 -9.80 -27.49 -7.48
C GLU A 156 -8.52 -26.64 -7.44
N VAL A 157 -8.61 -25.40 -7.89
CA VAL A 157 -7.50 -24.43 -7.89
C VAL A 157 -7.92 -23.13 -7.24
N THR A 158 -6.93 -22.34 -6.76
CA THR A 158 -7.19 -21.04 -6.15
C THR A 158 -6.38 -19.96 -6.87
N PHE A 159 -7.07 -19.03 -7.52
CA PHE A 159 -6.48 -17.84 -8.13
C PHE A 159 -6.90 -16.60 -7.34
N SER A 160 -5.93 -15.81 -6.87
CA SER A 160 -6.19 -14.54 -6.17
C SER A 160 -7.28 -14.66 -5.08
N GLN A 161 -7.19 -15.68 -4.22
CA GLN A 161 -8.13 -15.99 -3.13
C GLN A 161 -9.53 -16.48 -3.57
N THR A 162 -9.75 -16.73 -4.85
CA THR A 162 -10.99 -17.28 -5.37
C THR A 162 -10.79 -18.74 -5.77
N ARG A 163 -11.64 -19.64 -5.28
CA ARG A 163 -11.61 -21.05 -5.63
C ARG A 163 -12.41 -21.31 -6.92
N TYR A 164 -11.83 -22.13 -7.76
CA TYR A 164 -12.43 -22.59 -9.02
C TYR A 164 -12.31 -24.11 -9.11
N THR A 165 -13.32 -24.71 -9.71
CA THR A 165 -13.27 -26.09 -10.18
C THR A 165 -13.00 -26.08 -11.67
N LEU A 166 -11.94 -26.75 -12.10
CA LEU A 166 -11.57 -26.93 -13.51
C LEU A 166 -11.96 -28.35 -13.92
N ASP A 167 -12.83 -28.48 -14.90
CA ASP A 167 -13.30 -29.76 -15.40
C ASP A 167 -12.73 -29.99 -16.82
N THR A 168 -11.80 -30.96 -16.93
CA THR A 168 -11.13 -31.30 -18.21
C THR A 168 -12.01 -32.12 -19.16
N ALA A 169 -13.09 -32.75 -18.68
CA ALA A 169 -14.03 -33.47 -19.49
C ALA A 169 -15.09 -32.53 -20.12
N GLN A 170 -15.57 -31.57 -19.31
CA GLN A 170 -16.54 -30.57 -19.79
C GLN A 170 -15.87 -29.30 -20.36
N MET A 171 -14.55 -29.19 -20.23
CA MET A 171 -13.77 -28.03 -20.64
C MET A 171 -14.33 -26.72 -20.05
N THR A 172 -14.60 -26.72 -18.73
CA THR A 172 -15.19 -25.60 -18.02
C THR A 172 -14.43 -25.25 -16.74
N GLN A 173 -14.30 -23.96 -16.49
CA GLN A 173 -13.85 -23.37 -15.24
C GLN A 173 -15.04 -22.81 -14.49
N THR A 174 -15.36 -23.35 -13.32
CA THR A 174 -16.51 -22.92 -12.50
C THR A 174 -16.03 -22.24 -11.23
N ASN A 175 -16.50 -21.04 -10.96
CA ASN A 175 -16.25 -20.35 -9.68
C ASN A 175 -17.07 -21.04 -8.57
N VAL A 176 -16.42 -21.64 -7.60
CA VAL A 176 -17.07 -22.43 -6.53
C VAL A 176 -18.07 -21.61 -5.71
N ARG A 177 -17.86 -20.30 -5.57
CA ARG A 177 -18.72 -19.43 -4.77
C ARG A 177 -19.94 -18.89 -5.53
N THR A 178 -19.76 -18.56 -6.81
CA THR A 178 -20.79 -17.87 -7.60
C THR A 178 -21.50 -18.78 -8.60
N GLY A 179 -20.99 -19.99 -8.85
CA GLY A 179 -21.46 -20.89 -9.89
C GLY A 179 -21.18 -20.41 -11.33
N HIS A 180 -20.54 -19.25 -11.50
CA HIS A 180 -20.23 -18.70 -12.84
C HIS A 180 -19.24 -19.60 -13.57
N GLN A 181 -19.60 -20.01 -14.80
CA GLN A 181 -18.77 -20.87 -15.65
C GLN A 181 -18.15 -20.10 -16.80
N ARG A 182 -16.94 -20.51 -17.16
CA ARG A 182 -16.18 -20.04 -18.32
C ARG A 182 -15.66 -21.24 -19.10
N ARG A 183 -15.52 -21.10 -20.40
CA ARG A 183 -14.95 -22.16 -21.25
C ARG A 183 -13.43 -22.24 -21.02
N MET A 184 -12.93 -23.46 -21.10
CA MET A 184 -11.50 -23.77 -21.15
C MET A 184 -11.17 -24.32 -22.53
N GLU A 185 -9.92 -24.16 -22.93
CA GLU A 185 -9.40 -24.66 -24.20
C GLU A 185 -7.99 -25.18 -24.01
N ARG A 186 -7.68 -26.30 -24.64
CA ARG A 186 -6.34 -26.84 -24.84
C ARG A 186 -5.97 -26.61 -26.29
N ARG A 187 -5.17 -25.60 -26.55
CA ARG A 187 -4.81 -25.17 -27.90
C ARG A 187 -3.41 -25.64 -28.25
N GLU A 188 -3.23 -26.17 -29.47
CA GLU A 188 -1.90 -26.39 -30.01
C GLU A 188 -1.16 -25.08 -30.18
N SER A 189 0.14 -25.07 -29.85
CA SER A 189 0.96 -23.88 -29.96
C SER A 189 1.42 -23.67 -31.39
N ASP A 190 1.20 -22.49 -31.92
CA ASP A 190 1.67 -21.97 -33.19
C ASP A 190 2.86 -21.00 -33.06
N ALA A 191 3.58 -21.06 -31.92
CA ALA A 191 4.71 -20.19 -31.65
C ALA A 191 5.86 -20.44 -32.64
N VAL A 192 6.43 -19.35 -33.15
CA VAL A 192 7.58 -19.35 -34.06
C VAL A 192 8.86 -19.40 -33.26
N ASP A 193 9.78 -20.30 -33.64
CA ASP A 193 11.12 -20.35 -33.05
C ASP A 193 11.91 -19.10 -33.46
N ASP A 194 12.41 -18.36 -32.48
CA ASP A 194 13.26 -17.18 -32.70
C ASP A 194 14.70 -17.67 -32.89
N ASP A 195 15.03 -18.08 -34.15
CA ASP A 195 16.40 -18.43 -34.53
C ASP A 195 17.25 -17.14 -34.47
N GLY A 196 17.95 -16.99 -33.35
CA GLY A 196 18.76 -15.83 -33.03
C GLY A 196 19.70 -15.40 -34.15
N ALA A 197 19.39 -14.29 -34.83
CA ALA A 197 20.36 -13.52 -35.60
C ALA A 197 19.95 -12.04 -35.75
N SER A 198 20.85 -11.19 -35.24
CA SER A 198 21.25 -9.88 -35.74
C SER A 198 20.30 -8.68 -35.70
N GLU A 199 20.85 -7.62 -35.12
CA GLU A 199 20.40 -6.23 -35.20
C GLU A 199 20.23 -5.71 -36.66
N PRO A 200 19.36 -4.73 -36.89
CA PRO A 200 19.12 -4.19 -38.21
C PRO A 200 20.03 -3.01 -38.51
N SER A 201 20.80 -3.12 -39.57
CA SER A 201 21.39 -1.96 -40.25
C SER A 201 20.70 -1.71 -41.59
N SER A 202 20.22 -0.43 -41.75
CA SER A 202 20.06 0.41 -42.95
C SER A 202 19.52 -0.18 -44.28
N VAL A 203 18.38 0.35 -44.69
CA VAL A 203 17.76 0.81 -45.97
C VAL A 203 18.60 0.67 -47.28
N PRO A 204 18.08 0.64 -48.58
CA PRO A 204 16.75 0.93 -49.12
C PRO A 204 16.26 0.09 -50.35
N GLY A 205 14.98 0.26 -50.75
CA GLY A 205 14.64 0.41 -52.16
C GLY A 205 13.60 -0.48 -52.82
N PHE A 206 12.48 0.13 -53.30
CA PHE A 206 11.66 -0.13 -54.52
C PHE A 206 10.96 -1.50 -54.72
N SER A 207 9.71 -1.63 -55.04
CA SER A 207 8.77 -1.17 -56.05
C SER A 207 7.39 -1.90 -55.95
N SER A 208 6.31 -1.19 -56.25
CA SER A 208 4.96 -1.70 -56.51
C SER A 208 4.87 -2.44 -57.88
N PRO A 209 3.77 -3.09 -58.36
CA PRO A 209 2.42 -2.51 -58.46
C PRO A 209 1.18 -3.47 -58.50
N GLN A 210 0.02 -2.83 -58.46
CA GLN A 210 -1.26 -3.04 -59.19
C GLN A 210 -2.47 -3.71 -58.57
N ARG A 211 -3.53 -2.91 -58.59
CA ARG A 211 -4.99 -3.05 -58.41
C ARG A 211 -5.66 -3.88 -59.58
N PRO A 212 -7.00 -4.13 -59.63
CA PRO A 212 -8.16 -3.30 -59.30
C PRO A 212 -9.38 -4.10 -58.70
N SER A 213 -10.52 -3.62 -58.28
CA SER A 213 -11.49 -2.61 -58.66
C SER A 213 -12.69 -2.55 -57.70
N ALA A 214 -13.32 -1.37 -57.60
CA ALA A 214 -14.53 -1.02 -56.85
C ALA A 214 -15.80 -1.29 -57.71
N PRO A 215 -17.10 -0.94 -57.36
CA PRO A 215 -17.58 0.21 -56.58
C PRO A 215 -18.89 0.06 -55.77
N LYS A 216 -19.29 0.96 -54.90
CA LYS A 216 -20.44 1.90 -54.91
C LYS A 216 -20.76 2.56 -53.56
N ARG A 217 -20.93 3.85 -53.65
CA ARG A 217 -21.34 4.88 -52.64
C ARG A 217 -22.87 5.00 -52.52
N PRO A 218 -23.50 5.97 -51.75
CA PRO A 218 -23.03 6.87 -50.69
C PRO A 218 -24.01 7.05 -49.49
N ARG A 219 -23.60 7.71 -48.37
CA ARG A 219 -24.30 8.86 -47.80
C ARG A 219 -23.58 9.46 -46.55
N ASP A 220 -23.62 10.75 -46.55
CA ASP A 220 -23.01 11.78 -45.79
C ASP A 220 -23.07 11.73 -44.26
N GLY A 221 -22.02 12.31 -43.63
CA GLY A 221 -22.02 12.79 -42.24
C GLY A 221 -20.64 12.90 -41.59
N GLY A 222 -19.93 13.99 -41.87
CA GLY A 222 -18.95 14.64 -41.02
C GLY A 222 -17.85 13.81 -40.34
N ALA A 223 -16.72 13.58 -41.02
CA ALA A 223 -15.52 13.02 -40.42
C ALA A 223 -14.49 14.10 -40.10
N SER A 224 -13.98 14.09 -38.90
CA SER A 224 -12.66 14.66 -38.59
C SER A 224 -11.61 13.57 -38.58
N PRO A 225 -10.40 13.81 -39.02
CA PRO A 225 -9.40 12.79 -39.23
C PRO A 225 -8.73 12.38 -37.93
N ASN A 226 -8.50 11.10 -37.82
CA ASN A 226 -7.73 10.48 -36.77
C ASN A 226 -6.23 10.57 -37.15
N PRO A 227 -5.37 11.18 -36.35
CA PRO A 227 -3.94 11.00 -36.52
C PRO A 227 -3.43 9.87 -35.64
N GLY A 228 -2.67 9.04 -36.28
CA GLY A 228 -1.80 7.96 -35.92
C GLY A 228 -1.54 7.60 -34.48
N ALA A 229 -1.57 6.30 -34.27
CA ALA A 229 -1.13 5.61 -33.10
C ALA A 229 0.32 5.94 -32.73
N GLY A 230 0.50 6.64 -31.62
CA GLY A 230 1.73 6.70 -30.86
C GLY A 230 1.46 6.01 -29.53
N GLY A 231 2.19 4.93 -29.25
CA GLY A 231 2.09 4.18 -28.01
C GLY A 231 2.38 5.05 -26.81
N GLU A 232 1.38 5.26 -25.96
CA GLU A 232 1.56 5.91 -24.68
C GLU A 232 1.62 4.87 -23.58
N SER A 233 2.81 4.79 -22.99
CA SER A 233 3.09 4.14 -21.73
C SER A 233 2.06 4.57 -20.69
N THR A 234 1.51 3.58 -19.98
CA THR A 234 0.70 3.72 -18.78
C THR A 234 1.56 4.22 -17.62
N GLU A 235 2.35 5.25 -17.86
CA GLU A 235 2.96 5.95 -16.76
C GLU A 235 1.91 6.78 -16.05
N VAL A 236 1.96 6.50 -14.77
CA VAL A 236 1.76 7.48 -13.73
C VAL A 236 1.19 8.71 -14.34
N ILE A 237 0.03 8.89 -14.27
CA ILE A 237 -0.42 10.22 -14.45
C ILE A 237 0.78 11.14 -14.61
N LYS A 238 1.39 11.03 -15.69
CA LYS A 238 1.81 12.09 -16.52
C LYS A 238 0.55 12.89 -16.77
N THR A 239 -0.08 13.24 -15.67
CA THR A 239 -1.47 13.67 -15.50
C THR A 239 -1.58 15.12 -15.72
N LEU A 240 -0.48 15.75 -15.95
CA LEU A 240 -0.43 17.18 -16.13
C LEU A 240 0.09 17.56 -17.51
N ILE A 241 0.60 16.60 -18.31
CA ILE A 241 1.25 16.94 -19.57
C ILE A 241 0.70 16.01 -20.66
N VAL A 242 -0.09 16.53 -21.54
CA VAL A 242 -0.27 15.98 -22.89
C VAL A 242 1.03 16.30 -23.62
N LYS A 243 1.68 15.31 -24.25
CA LYS A 243 2.99 15.45 -24.89
C LYS A 243 3.00 16.69 -25.80
N GLY A 244 3.96 17.59 -25.59
CA GLY A 244 4.07 18.85 -26.34
C GLY A 244 3.09 19.94 -25.90
N LYS A 245 2.49 19.86 -24.71
CA LYS A 245 1.56 20.87 -24.17
C LYS A 245 1.79 21.08 -22.68
N ALA A 246 1.97 22.32 -22.26
CA ALA A 246 2.12 22.75 -20.88
C ALA A 246 0.79 23.29 -20.29
N PRO A 247 0.58 23.25 -18.97
CA PRO A 247 -0.52 23.97 -18.34
C PRO A 247 -0.37 25.48 -18.56
N VAL A 248 -1.44 26.14 -18.98
CA VAL A 248 -1.45 27.62 -19.16
C VAL A 248 -1.20 28.35 -17.85
N ASP A 249 -1.73 27.79 -16.75
CA ASP A 249 -1.64 28.31 -15.42
C ASP A 249 -1.90 27.16 -14.44
N PRO A 250 -1.10 26.98 -13.36
CA PRO A 250 -1.41 26.04 -12.29
C PRO A 250 -2.83 26.17 -11.75
N GLU A 251 -3.39 27.38 -11.83
CA GLU A 251 -4.77 27.63 -11.42
C GLU A 251 -5.83 27.06 -12.38
N CYS A 252 -5.48 26.74 -13.64
CA CYS A 252 -6.41 26.16 -14.61
C CYS A 252 -6.44 24.63 -14.60
N PHE A 253 -6.37 24.03 -13.43
CA PHE A 253 -6.45 22.59 -13.19
C PHE A 253 -7.53 22.28 -12.14
N ALA A 254 -8.44 21.34 -12.45
CA ALA A 254 -9.40 20.83 -11.51
C ALA A 254 -9.43 19.30 -11.50
N LYS A 255 -9.28 18.71 -10.32
CA LYS A 255 -9.53 17.29 -10.09
C LYS A 255 -10.78 17.15 -9.23
N LEU A 256 -11.72 16.36 -9.72
CA LEU A 256 -13.03 16.19 -9.14
C LEU A 256 -13.25 14.73 -8.77
N GLY A 257 -13.85 14.50 -7.60
CA GLY A 257 -14.21 13.17 -7.10
C GLY A 257 -15.72 13.04 -6.89
N LYS A 258 -16.26 11.84 -7.05
CA LYS A 258 -17.63 11.50 -6.75
C LYS A 258 -17.75 10.06 -6.34
N THR A 259 -18.15 9.81 -5.10
CA THR A 259 -18.48 8.49 -4.60
C THR A 259 -19.93 8.39 -4.19
N ASN A 260 -20.58 7.30 -4.55
CA ASN A 260 -21.90 6.93 -4.09
C ASN A 260 -21.96 5.41 -3.99
N LEU A 261 -21.96 4.89 -2.76
CA LEU A 261 -21.92 3.46 -2.47
C LEU A 261 -23.21 2.76 -2.88
N GLN A 262 -24.35 3.43 -2.74
CA GLN A 262 -25.68 2.88 -3.08
C GLN A 262 -25.76 2.47 -4.56
N PHE A 263 -25.14 3.28 -5.44
CA PHE A 263 -25.13 3.04 -6.88
C PHE A 263 -23.78 2.52 -7.39
N ASN A 264 -22.90 2.03 -6.52
CA ASN A 264 -21.56 1.59 -6.84
C ASN A 264 -20.76 2.60 -7.69
N ASN A 265 -20.93 3.89 -7.42
CA ASN A 265 -20.19 4.95 -8.07
C ASN A 265 -18.93 5.27 -7.26
N ASN A 266 -17.78 5.20 -7.90
CA ASN A 266 -16.50 5.69 -7.38
C ASN A 266 -15.76 6.27 -8.58
N LYS A 267 -15.99 7.56 -8.88
CA LYS A 267 -15.63 8.21 -10.14
C LYS A 267 -14.73 9.40 -9.92
N PHE A 268 -13.86 9.63 -10.87
CA PHE A 268 -13.04 10.84 -10.97
C PHE A 268 -13.33 11.60 -12.27
N TYR A 269 -13.04 12.89 -12.28
CA TYR A 269 -13.02 13.76 -13.44
C TYR A 269 -11.87 14.75 -13.31
N VAL A 270 -10.99 14.81 -14.30
CA VAL A 270 -9.88 15.76 -14.37
C VAL A 270 -10.18 16.73 -15.50
N LEU A 271 -9.92 18.00 -15.28
CA LEU A 271 -10.11 19.07 -16.23
C LEU A 271 -8.89 19.98 -16.20
N GLN A 272 -8.30 20.24 -17.37
CA GLN A 272 -7.04 20.99 -17.51
C GLN A 272 -7.06 21.84 -18.77
N LEU A 273 -6.59 23.08 -18.65
CA LEU A 273 -6.34 23.96 -19.77
C LEU A 273 -4.86 23.95 -20.10
N LEU A 274 -4.53 23.72 -21.36
CA LEU A 274 -3.18 23.45 -21.86
C LEU A 274 -2.81 24.45 -22.96
N GLU A 275 -1.52 24.81 -23.04
CA GLU A 275 -0.87 25.54 -24.12
C GLU A 275 0.18 24.65 -24.79
N ASP A 276 0.35 24.74 -26.09
CA ASP A 276 1.39 24.01 -26.79
C ASP A 276 2.78 24.57 -26.46
N ASP A 277 3.77 23.70 -26.27
CA ASP A 277 5.13 24.10 -25.91
C ASP A 277 5.83 24.93 -26.99
N GLY A 278 5.43 24.77 -28.23
CA GLY A 278 6.06 25.45 -29.40
C GLY A 278 5.18 26.50 -30.08
N SER A 279 3.95 26.71 -29.63
CA SER A 279 3.02 27.66 -30.26
C SER A 279 1.96 28.16 -29.27
N ARG A 280 1.43 29.38 -29.50
CA ARG A 280 0.28 29.88 -28.72
C ARG A 280 -1.01 29.23 -29.21
N SER A 281 -1.11 27.91 -29.00
CA SER A 281 -2.32 27.13 -29.29
C SER A 281 -2.83 26.51 -28.03
N TYR A 282 -4.10 26.72 -27.72
CA TYR A 282 -4.75 26.31 -26.47
C TYR A 282 -5.64 25.11 -26.66
N SER A 283 -5.74 24.29 -25.63
CA SER A 283 -6.60 23.11 -25.62
C SER A 283 -7.16 22.85 -24.22
N VAL A 284 -8.35 22.27 -24.16
CA VAL A 284 -8.92 21.80 -22.90
C VAL A 284 -8.92 20.29 -22.88
N TRP A 285 -8.15 19.73 -21.97
CA TRP A 285 -8.08 18.29 -21.77
C TRP A 285 -8.98 17.84 -20.62
N MET A 286 -9.66 16.75 -20.86
CA MET A 286 -10.58 16.14 -19.91
C MET A 286 -10.33 14.66 -19.81
N ARG A 287 -10.32 14.13 -18.58
CA ARG A 287 -10.23 12.69 -18.34
C ARG A 287 -11.18 12.28 -17.24
N TRP A 288 -11.92 11.19 -17.44
CA TRP A 288 -12.90 10.72 -16.46
C TRP A 288 -13.02 9.21 -16.45
N GLY A 289 -13.48 8.67 -15.32
CA GLY A 289 -13.67 7.23 -15.18
C GLY A 289 -13.92 6.80 -13.75
N ARG A 290 -13.79 5.49 -13.53
CA ARG A 290 -13.80 4.89 -12.20
C ARG A 290 -12.42 5.03 -11.55
N VAL A 291 -12.37 5.30 -10.25
CA VAL A 291 -11.13 5.29 -9.46
C VAL A 291 -10.50 3.89 -9.57
N GLY A 292 -9.17 3.82 -9.74
CA GLY A 292 -8.45 2.57 -9.99
C GLY A 292 -8.46 2.07 -11.45
N ARG A 293 -9.11 2.79 -12.41
CA ARG A 293 -9.16 2.41 -13.83
C ARG A 293 -8.61 3.54 -14.72
N PRO A 294 -8.09 3.23 -15.92
CA PRO A 294 -7.53 4.24 -16.84
C PRO A 294 -8.52 5.38 -17.17
N GLY A 295 -9.80 5.04 -17.36
CA GLY A 295 -10.83 6.00 -17.75
C GLY A 295 -10.76 6.39 -19.23
N GLN A 296 -11.63 7.33 -19.62
CA GLN A 296 -11.71 7.93 -20.96
C GLN A 296 -11.14 9.34 -20.91
N HIS A 297 -10.70 9.84 -22.03
CA HIS A 297 -10.21 11.21 -22.15
C HIS A 297 -10.72 11.90 -23.43
N MET A 298 -10.65 13.22 -23.46
CA MET A 298 -10.97 14.05 -24.60
C MET A 298 -10.11 15.30 -24.56
N LEU A 299 -9.59 15.70 -25.72
CA LEU A 299 -8.90 16.96 -25.95
C LEU A 299 -9.76 17.82 -26.88
N VAL A 300 -10.05 19.03 -26.45
CA VAL A 300 -10.77 20.02 -27.27
C VAL A 300 -9.77 21.11 -27.66
N SER A 301 -9.41 21.20 -28.93
CA SER A 301 -8.51 22.25 -29.43
C SER A 301 -9.27 23.56 -29.58
N CYS A 302 -8.65 24.66 -29.15
CA CYS A 302 -9.17 26.02 -29.25
C CYS A 302 -8.23 26.92 -30.08
N SER A 303 -7.26 26.35 -30.78
CA SER A 303 -6.25 27.09 -31.56
C SER A 303 -5.63 28.23 -30.75
N GLY A 304 -5.52 29.42 -31.26
CA GLY A 304 -4.98 30.59 -30.56
C GLY A 304 -5.96 31.30 -29.61
N ASP A 305 -7.19 30.83 -29.45
CA ASP A 305 -8.22 31.49 -28.65
C ASP A 305 -8.21 31.01 -27.17
N LEU A 306 -7.48 31.72 -26.33
CA LEU A 306 -7.43 31.48 -24.90
C LEU A 306 -8.80 31.76 -24.20
N ALA A 307 -9.58 32.72 -24.71
CA ALA A 307 -10.86 33.07 -24.12
C ALA A 307 -11.85 31.92 -24.30
N GLN A 308 -11.93 31.36 -25.49
CA GLN A 308 -12.72 30.16 -25.79
C GLN A 308 -12.29 28.96 -24.92
N ALA A 309 -10.97 28.75 -24.76
CA ALA A 309 -10.47 27.66 -23.92
C ALA A 309 -10.89 27.84 -22.43
N LYS A 310 -10.78 29.05 -21.91
CA LYS A 310 -11.26 29.39 -20.55
C LYS A 310 -12.76 29.21 -20.40
N GLU A 311 -13.55 29.60 -21.39
CA GLU A 311 -15.00 29.40 -21.39
C GLU A 311 -15.36 27.91 -21.34
N ILE A 312 -14.76 27.08 -22.18
CA ILE A 312 -14.99 25.63 -22.19
C ILE A 312 -14.61 25.02 -20.84
N PHE A 313 -13.47 25.42 -20.27
CA PHE A 313 -13.01 24.94 -18.96
C PHE A 313 -14.02 25.28 -17.85
N THR A 314 -14.39 26.56 -17.73
CA THR A 314 -15.30 27.04 -16.68
C THR A 314 -16.71 26.47 -16.83
N LYS A 315 -17.21 26.34 -18.05
CA LYS A 315 -18.50 25.73 -18.36
C LYS A 315 -18.52 24.24 -17.97
N LYS A 316 -17.45 23.48 -18.29
CA LYS A 316 -17.33 22.07 -17.87
C LYS A 316 -17.25 21.93 -16.36
N PHE A 317 -16.50 22.80 -15.67
CA PHE A 317 -16.44 22.79 -14.21
C PHE A 317 -17.83 23.02 -13.60
N LEU A 318 -18.56 24.05 -14.07
CA LEU A 318 -19.93 24.35 -13.64
C LEU A 318 -20.90 23.18 -13.90
N ASP A 319 -20.81 22.53 -15.07
CA ASP A 319 -21.64 21.37 -15.41
C ASP A 319 -21.44 20.21 -14.43
N LYS A 320 -20.18 19.94 -14.06
CA LYS A 320 -19.81 18.80 -13.21
C LYS A 320 -20.05 19.07 -11.74
N THR A 321 -19.86 20.29 -11.27
CA THR A 321 -19.89 20.65 -9.84
C THR A 321 -21.09 21.48 -9.44
N LYS A 322 -21.69 22.26 -10.35
CA LYS A 322 -22.67 23.32 -10.08
C LYS A 322 -22.09 24.50 -9.28
N ASN A 323 -20.77 24.65 -9.31
CA ASN A 323 -20.06 25.80 -8.74
C ASN A 323 -19.37 26.57 -9.87
N HIS A 324 -19.29 27.90 -9.74
CA HIS A 324 -18.49 28.72 -10.64
C HIS A 324 -17.01 28.59 -10.31
N TRP A 325 -16.14 28.55 -11.34
CA TRP A 325 -14.70 28.42 -11.16
C TRP A 325 -14.10 29.57 -10.35
N ALA A 326 -14.60 30.78 -10.53
CA ALA A 326 -14.16 31.97 -9.79
C ALA A 326 -14.43 31.83 -8.27
N GLU A 327 -15.44 31.06 -7.88
CA GLU A 327 -15.86 30.83 -6.49
C GLU A 327 -15.28 29.52 -5.90
N ARG A 328 -14.28 28.90 -6.57
CA ARG A 328 -13.70 27.61 -6.14
C ARG A 328 -13.14 27.63 -4.72
N GLY A 329 -12.72 28.80 -4.22
CA GLY A 329 -12.26 28.96 -2.84
C GLY A 329 -13.36 28.81 -1.79
N ASN A 330 -14.63 29.02 -2.17
CA ASN A 330 -15.82 28.82 -1.34
C ASN A 330 -16.72 27.73 -1.94
N PHE A 331 -16.12 26.60 -2.30
CA PHE A 331 -16.79 25.51 -2.99
C PHE A 331 -17.92 24.90 -2.15
N GLN A 332 -19.12 24.82 -2.75
CA GLN A 332 -20.30 24.23 -2.12
C GLN A 332 -20.59 22.85 -2.72
N LYS A 333 -20.65 21.84 -1.86
CA LYS A 333 -21.00 20.48 -2.29
C LYS A 333 -22.45 20.40 -2.74
N VAL A 334 -22.69 19.95 -3.96
CA VAL A 334 -24.02 19.72 -4.52
C VAL A 334 -24.29 18.22 -4.63
N MET A 335 -25.41 17.77 -4.05
CA MET A 335 -25.78 16.36 -4.07
C MET A 335 -25.85 15.81 -5.51
N GLY A 336 -25.25 14.64 -5.74
CA GLY A 336 -25.22 14.00 -7.05
C GLY A 336 -24.23 14.59 -8.04
N LYS A 337 -23.50 15.65 -7.69
CA LYS A 337 -22.42 16.25 -8.50
C LYS A 337 -21.03 15.82 -8.01
N TYR A 338 -20.00 16.24 -8.74
CA TYR A 338 -18.62 16.03 -8.35
C TYR A 338 -18.20 17.04 -7.29
N ASP A 339 -17.30 16.61 -6.42
CA ASP A 339 -16.66 17.42 -5.39
C ASP A 339 -15.26 17.84 -5.84
N LEU A 340 -14.80 19.04 -5.46
CA LEU A 340 -13.45 19.51 -5.79
C LEU A 340 -12.43 18.88 -4.84
N LEU A 341 -11.36 18.33 -5.40
CA LEU A 341 -10.23 17.76 -4.65
C LEU A 341 -9.04 18.70 -4.74
N HIS A 342 -8.52 19.10 -3.59
CA HIS A 342 -7.30 19.93 -3.53
C HIS A 342 -6.07 19.06 -3.72
N MET A 343 -5.41 19.23 -4.86
CA MET A 343 -4.23 18.45 -5.25
C MET A 343 -3.06 19.39 -5.50
N ASP A 344 -1.86 18.98 -5.10
CA ASP A 344 -0.64 19.70 -5.44
C ASP A 344 -0.33 19.54 -6.95
N SER A 345 -0.07 20.65 -7.62
CA SER A 345 0.23 20.71 -9.06
C SER A 345 1.72 20.55 -9.38
N GLN A 346 2.60 20.42 -8.39
CA GLN A 346 4.02 20.21 -8.65
C GLN A 346 4.30 18.87 -9.35
N PRO A 347 5.37 18.75 -10.18
CA PRO A 347 5.71 17.49 -10.84
C PRO A 347 6.04 16.39 -9.82
N PRO A 348 5.78 15.10 -10.12
CA PRO A 348 6.14 13.99 -9.23
C PRO A 348 7.65 13.80 -9.11
N VAL A 349 8.11 13.37 -7.94
CA VAL A 349 9.55 13.15 -7.61
C VAL A 349 10.26 12.23 -8.59
N THR A 350 9.57 11.28 -9.18
CA THR A 350 10.12 10.29 -10.12
C THR A 350 10.66 10.87 -11.42
N GLU A 351 10.31 12.10 -11.79
CA GLU A 351 10.83 12.72 -13.03
C GLU A 351 12.15 13.49 -12.84
N LEU A 352 12.54 13.76 -11.60
CA LEU A 352 13.78 14.49 -11.28
C LEU A 352 15.03 13.60 -11.24
N SER A 353 14.88 12.27 -11.18
CA SER A 353 16.02 11.35 -11.05
C SER A 353 16.60 10.82 -12.37
N CYS A 354 15.97 11.07 -13.54
CA CYS A 354 16.36 10.42 -14.80
C CYS A 354 16.91 11.34 -15.89
N ALA A 355 17.07 12.65 -15.68
CA ALA A 355 17.50 13.60 -16.70
C ALA A 355 18.88 14.22 -16.43
N GLY A 356 19.83 13.46 -15.92
CA GLY A 356 21.21 13.89 -15.76
C GLY A 356 22.18 12.82 -16.23
N ALA A 357 23.14 13.18 -17.11
CA ALA A 357 24.29 12.35 -17.38
C ALA A 357 24.94 11.89 -16.06
N PRO A 358 25.57 10.70 -15.99
CA PRO A 358 26.20 10.20 -14.76
C PRO A 358 27.25 11.22 -14.31
N ARG A 359 26.89 12.03 -13.33
CA ARG A 359 27.85 12.90 -12.63
C ARG A 359 28.71 11.99 -11.75
N PRO A 360 30.02 12.26 -11.60
CA PRO A 360 30.85 11.52 -10.68
C PRO A 360 30.19 11.63 -9.27
N GLN A 361 29.73 10.52 -8.74
CA GLN A 361 29.17 10.46 -7.39
C GLN A 361 30.31 10.67 -6.41
N LEU A 362 30.27 11.80 -5.69
CA LEU A 362 31.11 11.98 -4.51
C LEU A 362 30.70 10.92 -3.46
N ALA A 363 31.66 10.36 -2.76
CA ALA A 363 31.35 9.45 -1.65
C ALA A 363 30.63 10.19 -0.55
N SER A 364 29.64 9.55 0.08
CA SER A 364 28.97 10.12 1.26
C SER A 364 29.96 10.26 2.43
N GLN A 365 29.82 11.34 3.19
CA GLN A 365 30.61 11.62 4.38
C GLN A 365 29.97 11.07 5.68
N LEU A 366 28.80 10.47 5.59
CA LEU A 366 28.08 9.92 6.73
C LEU A 366 28.67 8.56 7.15
N ASP A 367 28.52 8.23 8.44
CA ASP A 367 28.77 6.86 8.93
C ASP A 367 27.95 5.85 8.12
N PRO A 368 28.52 4.72 7.67
CA PRO A 368 27.81 3.70 6.87
C PRO A 368 26.51 3.21 7.50
N ARG A 369 26.42 3.15 8.84
CA ARG A 369 25.19 2.78 9.56
C ARG A 369 24.09 3.82 9.40
N VAL A 370 24.47 5.12 9.38
CA VAL A 370 23.54 6.22 9.10
C VAL A 370 23.09 6.21 7.64
N GLN A 371 24.00 5.92 6.70
CA GLN A 371 23.66 5.78 5.29
C GLN A 371 22.59 4.69 5.11
N ALA A 372 22.81 3.49 5.65
CA ALA A 372 21.87 2.36 5.59
C ALA A 372 20.50 2.69 6.23
N LEU A 373 20.50 3.44 7.34
CA LEU A 373 19.26 3.91 7.97
C LEU A 373 18.50 4.89 7.05
N LEU A 374 19.20 5.84 6.41
CA LEU A 374 18.57 6.79 5.49
C LEU A 374 18.00 6.11 4.26
N GLU A 375 18.71 5.15 3.67
CA GLU A 375 18.20 4.32 2.57
C GLU A 375 16.90 3.60 2.98
N LEU A 376 16.86 3.06 4.20
CA LEU A 376 15.68 2.37 4.73
C LEU A 376 14.47 3.30 4.92
N VAL A 377 14.67 4.50 5.47
CA VAL A 377 13.55 5.41 5.81
C VAL A 377 13.12 6.30 4.65
N CYS A 378 14.01 6.58 3.68
CA CYS A 378 13.72 7.42 2.52
C CYS A 378 13.24 6.61 1.31
N ASP A 379 12.98 5.32 1.45
CA ASP A 379 12.49 4.45 0.38
C ASP A 379 11.04 4.81 -0.01
N LEU A 380 10.90 5.58 -1.08
CA LEU A 380 9.59 5.99 -1.61
C LEU A 380 8.76 4.81 -2.11
N GLN A 381 9.41 3.77 -2.63
CA GLN A 381 8.71 2.56 -3.08
C GLN A 381 8.09 1.82 -1.89
N ALA A 382 8.82 1.66 -0.80
CA ALA A 382 8.29 1.08 0.44
C ALA A 382 7.13 1.90 1.02
N MET A 383 7.20 3.24 0.93
CA MET A 383 6.08 4.12 1.33
C MET A 383 4.84 3.91 0.44
N GLU A 384 5.02 3.78 -0.87
CA GLU A 384 3.93 3.52 -1.80
C GLU A 384 3.27 2.16 -1.53
N GLU A 385 4.06 1.11 -1.37
CA GLU A 385 3.56 -0.23 -1.05
C GLU A 385 2.76 -0.24 0.27
N MET A 386 3.22 0.49 1.28
CA MET A 386 2.52 0.62 2.57
C MET A 386 1.10 1.18 2.40
N VAL A 387 0.93 2.25 1.63
CA VAL A 387 -0.40 2.85 1.44
C VAL A 387 -1.28 2.04 0.48
N LEU A 388 -0.68 1.30 -0.46
CA LEU A 388 -1.40 0.35 -1.31
C LEU A 388 -2.00 -0.80 -0.50
N GLU A 389 -1.28 -1.32 0.51
CA GLU A 389 -1.82 -2.30 1.47
C GLU A 389 -3.06 -1.75 2.20
N MET A 390 -3.07 -0.46 2.51
CA MET A 390 -4.20 0.25 3.11
C MET A 390 -5.32 0.60 2.11
N LYS A 391 -5.22 0.12 0.84
CA LYS A 391 -6.18 0.32 -0.26
C LYS A 391 -6.26 1.76 -0.79
N TYR A 392 -5.25 2.57 -0.54
CA TYR A 392 -5.14 3.89 -1.16
C TYR A 392 -4.78 3.78 -2.65
N ASP A 393 -5.35 4.64 -3.50
CA ASP A 393 -5.11 4.62 -4.96
C ASP A 393 -3.98 5.60 -5.33
N THR A 394 -2.74 5.13 -5.30
CA THR A 394 -1.56 5.91 -5.69
C THR A 394 -1.54 6.29 -7.16
N LYS A 395 -2.21 5.51 -8.03
CA LYS A 395 -2.29 5.82 -9.48
C LYS A 395 -3.14 7.05 -9.77
N LYS A 396 -4.16 7.32 -8.95
CA LYS A 396 -5.06 8.47 -9.11
C LYS A 396 -4.71 9.65 -8.21
N ALA A 397 -4.16 9.38 -7.06
CA ALA A 397 -3.61 10.37 -6.17
C ALA A 397 -2.19 9.93 -5.76
N PRO A 398 -1.17 10.19 -6.58
CA PRO A 398 0.20 9.86 -6.27
C PRO A 398 0.62 10.42 -4.90
N LEU A 399 1.55 9.76 -4.27
CA LEU A 399 2.09 10.22 -2.99
C LEU A 399 2.58 11.68 -3.11
N GLY A 400 2.32 12.49 -2.08
CA GLY A 400 2.65 13.91 -2.07
C GLY A 400 1.71 14.82 -2.85
N LYS A 401 0.77 14.26 -3.63
CA LYS A 401 -0.21 15.07 -4.37
C LYS A 401 -1.47 15.42 -3.56
N LEU A 402 -1.75 14.70 -2.51
CA LEU A 402 -2.86 15.02 -1.60
C LEU A 402 -2.40 16.14 -0.65
N THR A 403 -2.98 17.33 -0.76
CA THR A 403 -2.57 18.47 0.07
C THR A 403 -2.94 18.28 1.55
N VAL A 404 -2.32 19.05 2.43
CA VAL A 404 -2.63 19.04 3.88
C VAL A 404 -4.12 19.33 4.11
N GLU A 405 -4.68 20.27 3.34
CA GLU A 405 -6.11 20.64 3.39
C GLU A 405 -6.99 19.46 3.00
N GLN A 406 -6.59 18.67 2.00
CA GLN A 406 -7.32 17.49 1.58
C GLN A 406 -7.27 16.37 2.62
N ILE A 407 -6.11 16.16 3.25
CA ILE A 407 -5.95 15.21 4.37
C ILE A 407 -6.84 15.66 5.55
N ARG A 408 -6.83 16.96 5.88
CA ARG A 408 -7.69 17.54 6.92
C ARG A 408 -9.18 17.34 6.61
N ALA A 409 -9.59 17.57 5.35
CA ALA A 409 -10.96 17.31 4.91
C ALA A 409 -11.32 15.81 4.99
N GLY A 410 -10.34 14.92 4.77
CA GLY A 410 -10.50 13.47 5.02
C GLY A 410 -10.80 13.18 6.49
N PHE A 411 -10.03 13.77 7.42
CA PHE A 411 -10.29 13.64 8.85
C PHE A 411 -11.66 14.17 9.26
N GLN A 412 -12.08 15.33 8.75
CA GLN A 412 -13.43 15.89 9.00
C GLN A 412 -14.53 14.92 8.53
N SER A 413 -14.34 14.24 7.40
CA SER A 413 -15.29 13.23 6.93
C SER A 413 -15.33 12.01 7.87
N LEU A 414 -14.18 11.59 8.40
CA LEU A 414 -14.13 10.51 9.40
C LEU A 414 -14.74 10.90 10.75
N GLN A 415 -14.69 12.18 11.16
CA GLN A 415 -15.42 12.67 12.34
C GLN A 415 -16.94 12.52 12.17
N LYS A 416 -17.46 12.76 10.95
CA LYS A 416 -18.87 12.52 10.64
C LYS A 416 -19.22 11.05 10.76
N VAL A 417 -18.36 10.15 10.22
CA VAL A 417 -18.53 8.69 10.40
C VAL A 417 -18.53 8.33 11.87
N GLU A 418 -17.61 8.88 12.67
CA GLU A 418 -17.55 8.65 14.11
C GLU A 418 -18.84 9.07 14.83
N ALA A 419 -19.36 10.27 14.53
CA ALA A 419 -20.58 10.78 15.14
C ALA A 419 -21.78 9.87 14.86
N VAL A 420 -21.90 9.39 13.63
CA VAL A 420 -22.95 8.46 13.20
C VAL A 420 -22.82 7.10 13.88
N LEU A 421 -21.59 6.56 13.99
CA LEU A 421 -21.32 5.31 14.70
C LEU A 421 -21.64 5.39 16.20
N ARG A 422 -21.38 6.55 16.83
CA ARG A 422 -21.73 6.82 18.23
C ARG A 422 -23.25 6.88 18.43
N ALA A 423 -23.96 7.47 17.48
CA ALA A 423 -25.42 7.52 17.46
C ALA A 423 -26.06 6.16 17.12
N ARG A 424 -25.24 5.14 16.76
CA ARG A 424 -25.69 3.81 16.30
C ARG A 424 -26.63 3.88 15.07
N ASP A 425 -26.54 4.96 14.28
CA ASP A 425 -27.26 5.09 13.02
C ASP A 425 -26.49 4.37 11.91
N THR A 426 -26.98 3.23 11.50
CA THR A 426 -26.39 2.43 10.41
C THR A 426 -27.04 2.68 9.06
N GLY A 427 -27.96 3.64 8.99
CA GLY A 427 -28.77 3.93 7.81
C GLY A 427 -28.12 4.90 6.82
N GLN A 428 -28.92 5.84 6.34
CA GLN A 428 -28.56 6.79 5.29
C GLN A 428 -27.42 7.73 5.73
N ALA A 429 -27.39 8.16 6.99
CA ALA A 429 -26.35 9.06 7.49
C ALA A 429 -24.95 8.43 7.43
N LEU A 430 -24.82 7.14 7.77
CA LEU A 430 -23.55 6.42 7.64
C LEU A 430 -23.12 6.29 6.18
N LEU A 431 -24.07 6.01 5.30
CA LEU A 431 -23.82 5.93 3.85
C LEU A 431 -23.28 7.26 3.31
N GLU A 432 -23.87 8.38 3.70
CA GLU A 432 -23.46 9.72 3.26
C GLU A 432 -22.09 10.11 3.80
N ALA A 433 -21.80 9.83 5.07
CA ALA A 433 -20.49 10.09 5.68
C ALA A 433 -19.38 9.26 5.01
N CYS A 434 -19.61 7.97 4.72
CA CYS A 434 -18.69 7.14 3.98
C CYS A 434 -18.51 7.59 2.52
N ASN A 435 -19.58 8.02 1.85
CA ASN A 435 -19.50 8.60 0.50
C ASN A 435 -18.61 9.84 0.48
N GLU A 436 -18.74 10.71 1.48
CA GLU A 436 -17.90 11.90 1.59
C GLU A 436 -16.44 11.53 1.78
N PHE A 437 -16.12 10.60 2.70
CA PHE A 437 -14.76 10.16 2.95
C PHE A 437 -14.10 9.58 1.69
N TYR A 438 -14.71 8.61 1.01
CA TYR A 438 -14.16 8.00 -0.20
C TYR A 438 -14.12 8.94 -1.41
N THR A 439 -14.91 10.01 -1.39
CA THR A 439 -14.79 11.07 -2.39
C THR A 439 -13.53 11.90 -2.16
N ARG A 440 -13.25 12.26 -0.90
CA ARG A 440 -12.09 13.10 -0.53
C ARG A 440 -10.78 12.33 -0.55
N VAL A 441 -10.79 11.05 -0.18
CA VAL A 441 -9.61 10.19 -0.10
C VAL A 441 -9.78 9.01 -1.07
N PRO A 442 -9.17 9.08 -2.27
CA PRO A 442 -9.35 8.07 -3.30
C PRO A 442 -8.87 6.69 -2.85
N HIS A 443 -9.73 5.68 -3.02
CA HIS A 443 -9.44 4.30 -2.73
C HIS A 443 -9.69 3.42 -3.96
N ASP A 444 -8.80 2.49 -4.23
CA ASP A 444 -8.98 1.48 -5.28
C ASP A 444 -9.68 0.24 -4.72
N PHE A 445 -10.93 0.08 -5.07
CA PHE A 445 -11.73 -1.12 -4.80
C PHE A 445 -12.02 -1.93 -6.07
N GLY A 446 -11.32 -1.64 -7.17
CA GLY A 446 -11.59 -2.25 -8.46
C GLY A 446 -13.03 -2.00 -8.91
N LEU A 447 -13.75 -3.06 -9.25
CA LEU A 447 -15.19 -2.99 -9.61
C LEU A 447 -16.13 -3.16 -8.41
N ARG A 448 -15.61 -3.46 -7.23
CA ARG A 448 -16.41 -3.65 -6.02
C ARG A 448 -16.93 -2.32 -5.50
N THR A 449 -18.07 -2.35 -4.83
CA THR A 449 -18.57 -1.20 -4.07
C THR A 449 -17.61 -0.95 -2.89
N PRO A 450 -17.19 0.31 -2.63
CA PRO A 450 -16.47 0.63 -1.42
C PRO A 450 -17.24 0.17 -0.18
N PRO A 451 -16.59 -0.47 0.82
CA PRO A 451 -17.28 -0.93 2.01
C PRO A 451 -17.72 0.24 2.89
N LEU A 452 -18.85 0.08 3.59
CA LEU A 452 -19.21 0.98 4.67
C LEU A 452 -18.27 0.81 5.86
N ILE A 453 -17.87 1.91 6.47
CA ILE A 453 -17.10 1.94 7.72
C ILE A 453 -18.10 1.76 8.85
N ARG A 454 -18.25 0.54 9.37
CA ARG A 454 -19.32 0.16 10.34
C ARG A 454 -18.80 0.00 11.75
N THR A 455 -17.52 -0.22 11.91
CA THR A 455 -16.89 -0.51 13.19
C THR A 455 -15.88 0.55 13.59
N ARG A 456 -15.60 0.64 14.88
CA ARG A 456 -14.52 1.51 15.39
C ARG A 456 -13.16 1.09 14.84
N GLN A 457 -12.93 -0.20 14.63
CA GLN A 457 -11.71 -0.73 14.07
C GLN A 457 -11.51 -0.26 12.63
N GLU A 458 -12.53 -0.40 11.77
CA GLU A 458 -12.47 0.08 10.38
C GLU A 458 -12.27 1.60 10.31
N LEU A 459 -12.87 2.36 11.23
CA LEU A 459 -12.64 3.81 11.34
C LEU A 459 -11.17 4.10 11.71
N GLN A 460 -10.60 3.38 12.66
CA GLN A 460 -9.21 3.54 13.09
C GLN A 460 -8.23 3.24 11.95
N GLU A 461 -8.48 2.19 11.14
CA GLU A 461 -7.66 1.89 9.95
C GLU A 461 -7.62 3.06 8.96
N LYS A 462 -8.75 3.78 8.81
CA LYS A 462 -8.80 4.97 7.95
C LYS A 462 -8.15 6.20 8.56
N VAL A 463 -8.18 6.35 9.87
CA VAL A 463 -7.40 7.37 10.59
C VAL A 463 -5.91 7.12 10.38
N GLN A 464 -5.42 5.88 10.59
CA GLN A 464 -4.03 5.52 10.36
C GLN A 464 -3.56 5.74 8.92
N LEU A 465 -4.43 5.51 7.93
CA LEU A 465 -4.11 5.85 6.53
C LEU A 465 -3.87 7.36 6.35
N LEU A 466 -4.72 8.21 6.91
CA LEU A 466 -4.56 9.66 6.78
C LEU A 466 -3.32 10.17 7.53
N GLU A 467 -3.01 9.59 8.68
CA GLU A 467 -1.77 9.86 9.42
C GLU A 467 -0.55 9.50 8.56
N ALA A 468 -0.51 8.29 8.00
CA ALA A 468 0.56 7.84 7.12
C ALA A 468 0.73 8.74 5.88
N LEU A 469 -0.38 9.14 5.23
CA LEU A 469 -0.32 10.06 4.09
C LEU A 469 0.22 11.43 4.49
N GLY A 470 -0.07 11.91 5.70
CA GLY A 470 0.48 13.14 6.25
C GLY A 470 1.99 13.08 6.47
N GLU A 471 2.49 11.98 7.01
CA GLU A 471 3.94 11.75 7.21
C GLU A 471 4.69 11.64 5.88
N ILE A 472 4.15 10.86 4.94
CA ILE A 472 4.73 10.70 3.59
C ILE A 472 4.75 12.04 2.85
N GLN A 473 3.74 12.90 3.02
CA GLN A 473 3.76 14.23 2.41
C GLN A 473 4.94 15.08 2.92
N ILE A 474 5.28 14.98 4.21
CA ILE A 474 6.45 15.64 4.76
C ILE A 474 7.73 15.08 4.12
N ALA A 475 7.85 13.75 4.01
CA ALA A 475 8.99 13.11 3.38
C ALA A 475 9.19 13.59 1.95
N ILE A 476 8.13 13.64 1.16
CA ILE A 476 8.17 14.07 -0.24
C ILE A 476 8.53 15.56 -0.35
N ARG A 477 7.96 16.42 0.50
CA ARG A 477 8.35 17.85 0.52
C ARG A 477 9.83 18.04 0.83
N LEU A 478 10.36 17.29 1.79
CA LEU A 478 11.78 17.32 2.10
C LEU A 478 12.63 16.85 0.91
N ALA A 479 12.19 15.83 0.20
CA ALA A 479 12.87 15.36 -1.01
C ALA A 479 12.89 16.41 -2.13
N HIS A 480 11.82 17.20 -2.28
CA HIS A 480 11.71 18.25 -3.32
C HIS A 480 12.46 19.55 -3.03
N LEU A 481 12.91 19.78 -1.82
CA LEU A 481 13.72 20.96 -1.54
C LEU A 481 15.03 20.86 -2.34
N GLU A 482 15.15 21.65 -3.41
CA GLU A 482 16.37 21.70 -4.22
C GLU A 482 17.53 22.19 -3.38
N LEU A 483 18.58 21.39 -3.33
CA LEU A 483 19.88 21.80 -2.81
C LEU A 483 20.82 21.95 -4.01
N HIS A 484 21.26 23.18 -4.24
CA HIS A 484 22.30 23.46 -5.24
C HIS A 484 23.64 22.99 -4.65
N GLY A 485 24.23 21.94 -5.24
CA GLY A 485 25.56 21.46 -4.82
C GLY A 485 25.95 20.11 -5.42
N GLN A 486 27.24 19.84 -5.39
CA GLN A 486 27.85 18.55 -5.81
C GLN A 486 27.87 17.52 -4.68
N GLU A 487 26.97 17.59 -3.73
CA GLU A 487 26.93 16.73 -2.56
C GLU A 487 26.22 15.40 -2.80
N HIS A 488 26.61 14.35 -2.08
CA HIS A 488 25.96 13.04 -2.18
C HIS A 488 24.47 13.12 -1.78
N PRO A 489 23.54 12.45 -2.48
CA PRO A 489 22.10 12.54 -2.22
C PRO A 489 21.69 12.17 -0.77
N LEU A 490 22.37 11.18 -0.15
CA LEU A 490 22.11 10.81 1.25
C LEU A 490 22.53 11.92 2.24
N ASP A 491 23.66 12.59 1.96
CA ASP A 491 24.14 13.71 2.81
C ASP A 491 23.16 14.89 2.74
N GLN A 492 22.62 15.15 1.54
CA GLN A 492 21.55 16.14 1.36
C GLN A 492 20.28 15.76 2.13
N SER A 493 19.85 14.50 2.03
CA SER A 493 18.67 13.98 2.74
C SER A 493 18.86 14.08 4.26
N TYR A 494 20.05 13.72 4.76
CA TYR A 494 20.41 13.82 6.17
C TYR A 494 20.34 15.26 6.68
N ARG A 495 20.90 16.21 5.93
CA ARG A 495 20.85 17.62 6.30
C ARG A 495 19.42 18.16 6.34
N LYS A 496 18.59 17.80 5.35
CA LYS A 496 17.18 18.19 5.31
C LYS A 496 16.38 17.59 6.47
N LEU A 497 16.75 16.41 6.94
CA LEU A 497 16.10 15.75 8.06
C LEU A 497 16.22 16.61 9.35
N GLY A 498 17.31 17.39 9.50
CA GLY A 498 17.52 18.24 10.66
C GLY A 498 17.61 17.48 11.99
N CYS A 499 17.97 16.21 11.92
CA CYS A 499 18.10 15.30 13.05
C CYS A 499 19.51 14.69 13.06
N GLU A 500 20.29 15.04 14.06
CA GLU A 500 21.62 14.46 14.30
C GLU A 500 21.44 13.00 14.75
N LEU A 501 22.10 12.08 14.07
CA LEU A 501 22.09 10.65 14.36
C LEU A 501 23.52 10.17 14.58
N ARG A 502 23.81 9.71 15.80
CA ARG A 502 25.10 9.15 16.16
C ARG A 502 24.96 7.68 16.50
N PRO A 503 25.54 6.78 15.70
CA PRO A 503 25.53 5.36 16.01
C PRO A 503 26.20 5.09 17.37
N LEU A 504 25.61 4.20 18.15
CA LEU A 504 26.18 3.73 19.40
C LEU A 504 27.06 2.52 19.15
N ASP A 505 28.19 2.45 19.84
CA ASP A 505 29.01 1.25 19.80
C ASP A 505 28.39 0.14 20.65
N ARG A 506 28.48 -1.11 20.17
CA ARG A 506 27.86 -2.27 20.82
C ARG A 506 28.39 -2.52 22.23
N ASP A 507 29.66 -2.19 22.46
CA ASP A 507 30.31 -2.32 23.77
C ASP A 507 30.00 -1.16 24.73
N SER A 508 29.30 -0.13 24.26
CA SER A 508 28.93 0.99 25.10
C SER A 508 27.86 0.63 26.14
N THR A 509 27.94 1.19 27.34
CA THR A 509 26.91 0.99 28.37
C THR A 509 25.51 1.37 27.88
N HIS A 510 25.41 2.42 27.07
CA HIS A 510 24.14 2.84 26.48
C HIS A 510 23.55 1.75 25.62
N PHE A 511 24.32 1.20 24.65
CA PHE A 511 23.85 0.15 23.77
C PHE A 511 23.37 -1.08 24.58
N GLN A 512 24.16 -1.53 25.54
CA GLN A 512 23.84 -2.69 26.37
C GLN A 512 22.55 -2.49 27.20
N VAL A 513 22.36 -1.30 27.77
CA VAL A 513 21.12 -0.97 28.49
C VAL A 513 19.92 -0.96 27.55
N LEU A 514 20.06 -0.38 26.35
CA LEU A 514 18.99 -0.33 25.36
C LEU A 514 18.61 -1.72 24.83
N GLU A 515 19.60 -2.57 24.56
CA GLU A 515 19.39 -3.95 24.15
C GLU A 515 18.68 -4.76 25.25
N ARG A 516 19.18 -4.65 26.49
CA ARG A 516 18.53 -5.28 27.65
C ARG A 516 17.10 -4.78 27.82
N TYR A 517 16.84 -3.48 27.63
CA TYR A 517 15.51 -2.89 27.72
C TYR A 517 14.58 -3.45 26.62
N LEU A 518 15.07 -3.55 25.38
CA LEU A 518 14.34 -4.13 24.26
C LEU A 518 13.91 -5.58 24.55
N LEU A 519 14.86 -6.39 25.00
CA LEU A 519 14.64 -7.83 25.17
C LEU A 519 13.86 -8.18 26.44
N SER A 520 14.16 -7.52 27.57
CA SER A 520 13.52 -7.83 28.86
C SER A 520 12.08 -7.36 28.96
N THR A 521 11.68 -6.35 28.19
CA THR A 521 10.30 -5.84 28.16
C THR A 521 9.49 -6.33 26.97
N HIS A 522 9.93 -7.43 26.33
CA HIS A 522 9.10 -8.14 25.37
C HIS A 522 7.96 -8.83 26.12
N ALA A 523 6.73 -8.52 25.74
CA ALA A 523 5.53 -8.96 26.43
C ALA A 523 5.27 -10.46 26.26
N PRO A 524 4.94 -11.20 27.31
CA PRO A 524 4.73 -12.64 27.25
C PRO A 524 3.53 -13.08 26.40
N THR A 525 2.64 -12.14 26.03
CA THR A 525 1.50 -12.41 25.13
C THR A 525 1.84 -12.17 23.65
N HIS A 526 2.94 -11.53 23.33
CA HIS A 526 3.37 -11.24 21.95
C HIS A 526 4.34 -12.32 21.48
N ARG A 527 3.83 -13.55 21.24
CA ARG A 527 4.63 -14.75 20.95
C ARG A 527 4.87 -15.02 19.47
N ASP A 528 4.27 -14.22 18.59
CA ASP A 528 4.34 -14.43 17.15
C ASP A 528 5.72 -14.10 16.55
N TYR A 529 6.53 -13.36 17.31
CA TYR A 529 7.89 -12.97 16.93
C TYR A 529 8.77 -12.74 18.15
N SER A 530 10.08 -12.82 17.97
CA SER A 530 11.11 -12.25 18.84
C SER A 530 11.78 -11.05 18.19
N MET A 531 12.49 -10.24 18.97
CA MET A 531 13.18 -9.05 18.49
C MET A 531 14.69 -9.20 18.67
N GLU A 532 15.45 -8.67 17.72
CA GLU A 532 16.91 -8.56 17.73
C GLU A 532 17.30 -7.12 17.45
N LEU A 533 18.18 -6.54 18.29
CA LEU A 533 18.71 -5.20 18.06
C LEU A 533 19.81 -5.27 16.99
N LEU A 534 19.56 -4.60 15.86
CA LEU A 534 20.53 -4.50 14.76
C LEU A 534 21.49 -3.32 14.99
N GLU A 535 20.93 -2.12 15.13
CA GLU A 535 21.67 -0.88 15.35
C GLU A 535 20.92 0.01 16.33
N ALA A 536 21.66 0.86 17.05
CA ALA A 536 21.11 1.89 17.91
C ALA A 536 21.81 3.24 17.65
N PHE A 537 21.02 4.29 17.60
CA PHE A 537 21.48 5.64 17.33
C PHE A 537 21.06 6.57 18.47
N ALA A 538 22.00 7.32 19.06
CA ALA A 538 21.65 8.49 19.83
C ALA A 538 21.21 9.60 18.86
N LEU A 539 20.10 10.27 19.17
CA LEU A 539 19.57 11.27 18.26
C LEU A 539 19.29 12.61 18.98
N ARG A 540 19.41 13.69 18.22
CA ARG A 540 19.06 15.03 18.64
C ARG A 540 18.46 15.80 17.47
N ARG A 541 17.20 16.18 17.57
CA ARG A 541 16.52 16.93 16.53
C ARG A 541 16.75 18.43 16.68
N ALA A 542 17.07 19.10 15.58
CA ALA A 542 17.08 20.55 15.54
C ALA A 542 15.64 21.09 15.65
N GLY A 543 15.45 22.17 16.43
CA GLY A 543 14.13 22.79 16.59
C GLY A 543 13.15 21.98 17.44
N GLU A 544 13.62 21.10 18.33
CA GLU A 544 12.77 20.57 19.40
C GLU A 544 12.21 21.69 20.27
N PRO A 545 10.92 21.60 20.68
CA PRO A 545 10.41 22.54 21.70
C PRO A 545 11.24 22.46 22.98
N PRO A 546 11.31 23.54 23.79
CA PRO A 546 11.96 23.49 25.07
C PRO A 546 11.38 22.34 25.91
N PHE A 547 12.26 21.46 26.39
CA PHE A 547 11.84 20.32 27.20
C PHE A 547 11.38 20.74 28.57
N CYS A 548 10.27 20.20 29.07
CA CYS A 548 9.72 20.51 30.40
C CYS A 548 10.57 19.91 31.52
N THR A 549 11.71 20.54 31.80
CA THR A 549 12.65 20.07 32.83
C THR A 549 12.13 20.23 34.26
N SER A 550 11.12 21.08 34.45
CA SER A 550 10.48 21.32 35.76
C SER A 550 9.57 20.17 36.21
N LEU A 551 9.12 19.32 35.28
CA LEU A 551 8.28 18.20 35.66
C LEU A 551 9.14 17.03 36.16
N PRO A 552 8.76 16.44 37.33
CA PRO A 552 9.38 15.21 37.82
C PRO A 552 8.91 13.98 37.00
N ASN A 553 9.28 12.79 37.47
CA ASN A 553 8.86 11.51 36.88
C ASN A 553 9.20 11.42 35.39
N ARG A 554 10.49 11.54 35.08
CA ARG A 554 11.02 11.39 33.73
C ARG A 554 11.35 9.94 33.46
N MET A 555 10.76 9.39 32.40
CA MET A 555 10.95 8.00 32.00
C MET A 555 11.42 7.89 30.57
N LEU A 556 12.23 6.88 30.27
CA LEU A 556 12.59 6.50 28.92
C LEU A 556 11.55 5.48 28.40
N LEU A 557 10.70 5.87 27.47
CA LEU A 557 9.54 5.08 27.03
C LEU A 557 9.57 4.80 25.53
N TRP A 558 8.96 3.68 25.15
CA TRP A 558 8.90 3.18 23.78
C TRP A 558 7.82 3.85 22.95
N HIS A 559 8.18 4.19 21.71
CA HIS A 559 7.23 4.57 20.65
C HIS A 559 7.56 3.79 19.37
N GLY A 560 6.54 3.23 18.72
CA GLY A 560 6.65 2.50 17.46
C GLY A 560 5.78 3.10 16.38
N SER A 561 6.25 3.06 15.14
CA SER A 561 5.51 3.54 13.98
C SER A 561 5.88 2.76 12.71
N ARG A 562 5.04 2.85 11.69
CA ARG A 562 5.31 2.26 10.37
C ARG A 562 6.56 2.88 9.76
N LEU A 563 7.30 2.09 8.97
CA LEU A 563 8.58 2.51 8.40
C LEU A 563 8.47 3.80 7.59
N GLY A 564 7.43 3.97 6.78
CA GLY A 564 7.21 5.17 5.96
C GLY A 564 6.88 6.46 6.73
N ASN A 565 6.68 6.40 8.06
CA ASN A 565 6.40 7.57 8.89
C ASN A 565 7.68 8.22 9.47
N TRP A 566 8.83 7.54 9.39
CA TRP A 566 10.02 7.95 10.14
C TRP A 566 10.67 9.23 9.64
N VAL A 567 10.63 9.52 8.35
CA VAL A 567 11.12 10.81 7.82
C VAL A 567 10.35 11.97 8.45
N GLY A 568 9.02 11.86 8.55
CA GLY A 568 8.18 12.85 9.21
C GLY A 568 8.48 12.96 10.72
N ILE A 569 8.59 11.82 11.42
CA ILE A 569 8.89 11.78 12.86
C ILE A 569 10.27 12.37 13.15
N LEU A 570 11.31 11.97 12.43
CA LEU A 570 12.67 12.46 12.65
C LEU A 570 12.80 13.96 12.35
N SER A 571 12.12 14.45 11.30
CA SER A 571 12.18 15.86 10.91
C SER A 571 11.28 16.78 11.75
N GLN A 572 10.07 16.35 12.12
CA GLN A 572 9.08 17.19 12.78
C GLN A 572 8.88 16.86 14.28
N GLY A 573 9.41 15.71 14.74
CA GLY A 573 9.12 15.17 16.07
C GLY A 573 7.78 14.45 16.15
N LEU A 574 7.49 13.91 17.33
CA LEU A 574 6.19 13.31 17.61
C LEU A 574 5.13 14.40 17.78
N ARG A 575 3.97 14.20 17.19
CA ARG A 575 2.90 15.20 17.11
C ARG A 575 1.60 14.67 17.69
N VAL A 576 0.82 15.55 18.27
CA VAL A 576 -0.56 15.25 18.64
C VAL A 576 -1.42 15.23 17.38
N ALA A 577 -2.34 14.28 17.26
CA ALA A 577 -3.28 14.20 16.14
C ALA A 577 -4.05 15.53 15.97
N PRO A 578 -4.33 15.95 14.72
CA PRO A 578 -5.00 17.22 14.45
C PRO A 578 -6.41 17.27 15.04
N PRO A 579 -6.95 18.49 15.30
CA PRO A 579 -8.31 18.64 15.85
C PRO A 579 -9.39 17.95 15.03
N GLU A 580 -9.19 17.84 13.72
CA GLU A 580 -10.11 17.23 12.78
C GLU A 580 -10.08 15.69 12.79
N ALA A 581 -9.07 15.04 13.40
CA ALA A 581 -9.08 13.60 13.51
C ALA A 581 -10.19 13.10 14.44
N PRO A 582 -10.84 11.95 14.16
CA PRO A 582 -11.76 11.32 15.10
C PRO A 582 -11.09 11.03 16.44
N VAL A 583 -11.86 11.00 17.51
CA VAL A 583 -11.33 10.63 18.84
C VAL A 583 -11.34 9.11 19.03
N THR A 584 -12.18 8.41 18.30
CA THR A 584 -12.20 6.94 18.27
C THR A 584 -10.87 6.41 17.72
N GLY A 585 -10.22 5.56 18.48
CA GLY A 585 -8.87 5.06 18.16
C GLY A 585 -7.80 5.56 19.13
N TYR A 586 -8.12 6.60 19.91
CA TYR A 586 -7.27 7.10 20.99
C TYR A 586 -7.94 6.81 22.34
N MET A 587 -7.47 5.77 23.01
CA MET A 587 -8.10 5.28 24.24
C MET A 587 -8.20 6.38 25.33
N PHE A 588 -7.19 7.25 25.38
CA PHE A 588 -7.08 8.36 26.32
C PHE A 588 -7.01 9.72 25.60
N GLY A 589 -7.80 9.88 24.52
CA GLY A 589 -7.86 11.12 23.77
C GLY A 589 -6.62 11.37 22.90
N LYS A 590 -6.58 12.51 22.23
CA LYS A 590 -5.51 12.91 21.31
C LYS A 590 -4.29 13.37 22.09
N GLY A 591 -3.28 12.52 22.13
CA GLY A 591 -1.99 12.76 22.77
C GLY A 591 -0.88 11.99 22.04
N ILE A 592 0.33 12.04 22.56
CA ILE A 592 1.47 11.26 22.14
C ILE A 592 1.57 10.05 23.06
N TYR A 593 1.53 8.86 22.48
CA TYR A 593 1.39 7.59 23.18
C TYR A 593 2.70 6.85 23.31
N PHE A 594 2.97 6.31 24.49
CA PHE A 594 4.16 5.54 24.81
C PHE A 594 3.81 4.27 25.58
N ALA A 595 4.75 3.32 25.60
CA ALA A 595 4.68 2.11 26.39
C ALA A 595 5.98 1.90 27.19
N ASP A 596 5.88 1.18 28.31
CA ASP A 596 7.00 0.64 29.06
C ASP A 596 7.39 -0.79 28.61
N MET A 597 6.57 -1.41 27.78
CA MET A 597 6.82 -2.72 27.16
C MET A 597 7.23 -2.53 25.69
N SER A 598 8.42 -2.99 25.30
CA SER A 598 9.00 -2.81 23.95
C SER A 598 8.08 -3.39 22.87
N SER A 599 7.60 -4.62 23.03
CA SER A 599 6.76 -5.28 22.04
C SER A 599 5.36 -4.68 21.92
N LYS A 600 4.86 -3.94 22.92
CA LYS A 600 3.63 -3.17 22.80
C LYS A 600 3.79 -2.06 21.75
N SER A 601 4.90 -1.35 21.77
CA SER A 601 5.23 -0.35 20.74
C SER A 601 5.65 -0.99 19.42
N ALA A 602 6.36 -2.12 19.45
CA ALA A 602 6.82 -2.82 18.26
C ALA A 602 5.68 -3.30 17.35
N ASN A 603 4.51 -3.61 17.88
CA ASN A 603 3.33 -3.96 17.10
C ASN A 603 2.89 -2.83 16.14
N TYR A 604 3.25 -1.58 16.42
CA TYR A 604 2.97 -0.43 15.55
C TYR A 604 3.97 -0.24 14.42
N CYS A 605 5.05 -1.02 14.39
CA CYS A 605 5.94 -1.09 13.22
C CYS A 605 5.27 -1.81 12.06
N PHE A 606 4.26 -2.65 12.32
CA PHE A 606 3.58 -3.48 11.33
C PHE A 606 4.56 -4.28 10.47
N ALA A 607 5.63 -4.79 11.10
CA ALA A 607 6.58 -5.66 10.45
C ALA A 607 5.92 -6.95 9.95
N SER A 608 6.43 -7.51 8.89
CA SER A 608 5.95 -8.75 8.28
C SER A 608 7.12 -9.67 7.95
N ARG A 609 6.85 -10.93 7.58
CA ARG A 609 7.91 -11.88 7.17
C ARG A 609 8.71 -11.39 5.96
N GLN A 610 8.11 -10.62 5.06
CA GLN A 610 8.76 -10.06 3.88
C GLN A 610 9.55 -8.79 4.23
N ARG A 611 9.08 -8.03 5.23
CA ARG A 611 9.68 -6.78 5.73
C ARG A 611 9.82 -6.89 7.24
N ASN A 612 10.86 -7.59 7.65
CA ASN A 612 11.05 -7.96 9.05
C ASN A 612 11.98 -6.99 9.82
N VAL A 613 12.27 -5.83 9.25
CA VAL A 613 13.01 -4.75 9.92
C VAL A 613 12.05 -3.60 10.22
N GLY A 614 12.13 -3.09 11.44
CA GLY A 614 11.38 -1.93 11.89
C GLY A 614 12.21 -1.02 12.77
N LEU A 615 11.66 0.13 13.09
CA LEU A 615 12.30 1.13 13.94
C LEU A 615 11.47 1.37 15.19
N LEU A 616 12.15 1.47 16.32
CA LEU A 616 11.59 1.85 17.63
C LEU A 616 12.30 3.09 18.15
N LEU A 617 11.53 4.04 18.63
CA LEU A 617 12.03 5.27 19.23
C LEU A 617 11.91 5.17 20.76
N LEU A 618 12.97 5.55 21.44
CA LEU A 618 12.96 5.81 22.86
C LEU A 618 12.98 7.30 23.13
N CYS A 619 11.97 7.76 23.83
CA CYS A 619 11.82 9.15 24.24
C CYS A 619 11.97 9.28 25.74
N GLU A 620 12.71 10.30 26.16
CA GLU A 620 12.61 10.83 27.51
C GLU A 620 11.29 11.60 27.61
N VAL A 621 10.40 11.14 28.48
CA VAL A 621 9.06 11.69 28.66
C VAL A 621 8.94 12.25 30.10
N ALA A 622 8.68 13.55 30.20
CA ALA A 622 8.40 14.20 31.44
C ALA A 622 6.93 14.02 31.83
N LEU A 623 6.63 12.96 32.58
CA LEU A 623 5.25 12.56 32.90
C LEU A 623 4.63 13.45 33.98
N GLY A 624 5.46 14.01 34.91
CA GLY A 624 4.94 14.70 36.07
C GLY A 624 4.01 13.81 36.89
N GLU A 625 2.95 14.37 37.45
CA GLU A 625 1.89 13.64 38.11
C GLU A 625 0.90 13.07 37.08
N CYS A 626 0.77 11.74 37.04
CA CYS A 626 -0.11 11.06 36.12
C CYS A 626 -1.57 11.03 36.65
N GLN A 627 -2.51 11.25 35.74
CA GLN A 627 -3.88 10.76 35.92
C GLN A 627 -3.90 9.27 35.58
N GLU A 628 -4.17 8.41 36.57
CA GLU A 628 -4.27 6.96 36.35
C GLU A 628 -5.69 6.58 36.00
N LEU A 629 -5.85 5.79 34.92
CA LEU A 629 -7.14 5.35 34.41
C LEU A 629 -7.14 3.84 34.15
N LEU A 630 -8.22 3.19 34.53
CA LEU A 630 -8.46 1.75 34.28
C LEU A 630 -9.21 1.49 32.97
N GLU A 631 -9.96 2.48 32.51
CA GLU A 631 -10.83 2.38 31.34
C GLU A 631 -10.57 3.51 30.33
N ALA A 632 -11.04 3.29 29.13
CA ALA A 632 -10.93 4.29 28.05
C ALA A 632 -11.66 5.58 28.40
N ASN A 633 -10.97 6.70 28.27
CA ASN A 633 -11.53 8.03 28.42
C ASN A 633 -11.06 8.91 27.25
N ALA A 634 -11.94 9.14 26.27
CA ALA A 634 -11.64 9.97 25.11
C ALA A 634 -11.39 11.45 25.46
N GLU A 635 -11.83 11.90 26.63
CA GLU A 635 -11.65 13.27 27.15
C GLU A 635 -10.49 13.40 28.13
N ALA A 636 -9.63 12.37 28.25
CA ALA A 636 -8.52 12.35 29.20
C ALA A 636 -7.49 13.49 28.99
N ARG A 637 -7.51 14.14 27.80
CA ARG A 637 -6.74 15.37 27.54
C ARG A 637 -7.12 16.52 28.48
N LYS A 638 -8.35 16.54 29.00
CA LYS A 638 -8.81 17.49 30.02
C LYS A 638 -8.32 17.02 31.38
N LEU A 639 -7.03 17.16 31.61
CA LEU A 639 -6.40 16.70 32.86
C LEU A 639 -6.97 17.43 34.08
N PRO A 640 -7.17 16.74 35.20
CA PRO A 640 -7.48 17.38 36.47
C PRO A 640 -6.36 18.35 36.92
N PRO A 641 -6.66 19.34 37.74
CA PRO A 641 -5.63 20.22 38.32
C PRO A 641 -4.47 19.44 38.98
N GLY A 642 -3.24 19.81 38.67
CA GLY A 642 -2.03 19.17 39.18
C GLY A 642 -1.64 17.88 38.47
N LYS A 643 -2.38 17.43 37.45
CA LYS A 643 -2.01 16.31 36.59
C LYS A 643 -1.40 16.80 35.27
N HIS A 644 -0.38 16.09 34.76
CA HIS A 644 0.43 16.51 33.62
C HIS A 644 0.39 15.49 32.49
N SER A 645 -0.04 14.26 32.76
CA SER A 645 -0.10 13.18 31.81
C SER A 645 -1.22 12.17 32.19
N THR A 646 -1.52 11.24 31.30
CA THR A 646 -2.40 10.11 31.59
C THR A 646 -1.61 8.80 31.55
N LYS A 647 -1.84 7.94 32.55
CA LYS A 647 -1.35 6.56 32.59
C LYS A 647 -2.53 5.61 32.59
N GLY A 648 -2.70 4.88 31.50
CA GLY A 648 -3.60 3.73 31.46
C GLY A 648 -2.95 2.57 32.19
N LEU A 649 -3.60 2.06 33.22
CA LEU A 649 -3.07 0.99 34.05
C LEU A 649 -3.31 -0.36 33.39
N GLY A 650 -2.22 -1.09 33.15
CA GLY A 650 -2.23 -2.44 32.62
C GLY A 650 -2.24 -3.51 33.69
N LYS A 651 -2.63 -4.72 33.32
CA LYS A 651 -2.52 -5.91 34.17
C LYS A 651 -1.06 -6.24 34.49
N LEU A 652 -0.16 -6.03 33.52
CA LEU A 652 1.25 -6.34 33.58
C LEU A 652 2.10 -5.08 33.29
N ALA A 653 3.24 -4.97 33.96
CA ALA A 653 4.23 -3.91 33.76
C ALA A 653 5.64 -4.47 34.00
N PRO A 654 6.72 -3.79 33.54
CA PRO A 654 8.07 -4.14 33.92
C PRO A 654 8.24 -4.11 35.44
N ALA A 655 9.00 -5.08 35.97
CA ALA A 655 9.26 -5.18 37.40
C ALA A 655 9.94 -3.92 37.93
N PRO A 656 9.34 -3.14 38.85
CA PRO A 656 9.88 -1.85 39.31
C PRO A 656 11.28 -1.94 39.91
N ALA A 657 11.58 -3.06 40.59
CA ALA A 657 12.88 -3.30 41.24
C ALA A 657 14.06 -3.37 40.24
N ASN A 658 13.80 -3.57 38.96
CA ASN A 658 14.83 -3.69 37.94
C ASN A 658 15.07 -2.38 37.18
N SER A 659 14.35 -1.30 37.56
CA SER A 659 14.52 0.00 36.90
C SER A 659 15.92 0.57 37.17
N VAL A 660 16.52 1.16 36.14
CA VAL A 660 17.81 1.86 36.23
C VAL A 660 17.66 3.28 35.75
N MET A 661 18.65 4.13 36.12
CA MET A 661 18.70 5.50 35.61
C MET A 661 19.66 5.56 34.42
N LEU A 662 19.23 6.20 33.35
CA LEU A 662 20.05 6.49 32.15
C LEU A 662 19.86 7.97 31.81
N ASP A 663 20.97 8.76 31.90
CA ASP A 663 20.96 10.20 31.57
C ASP A 663 19.85 11.00 32.28
N GLY A 664 19.53 10.64 33.52
CA GLY A 664 18.51 11.32 34.33
C GLY A 664 17.06 10.93 34.04
N ALA A 665 16.81 9.93 33.21
CA ALA A 665 15.52 9.31 33.00
C ALA A 665 15.47 7.88 33.57
N ALA A 666 14.34 7.48 34.16
CA ALA A 666 14.13 6.12 34.62
C ALA A 666 13.86 5.18 33.43
N VAL A 667 14.61 4.09 33.37
CA VAL A 667 14.42 3.02 32.35
C VAL A 667 13.77 1.82 33.04
N PRO A 668 12.50 1.50 32.75
CA PRO A 668 11.81 0.38 33.38
C PRO A 668 12.24 -0.96 32.77
N LEU A 669 13.38 -1.45 33.22
CA LEU A 669 13.91 -2.75 32.83
C LEU A 669 13.17 -3.90 33.50
N GLY A 670 13.19 -5.05 32.88
CA GLY A 670 12.82 -6.30 33.49
C GLY A 670 11.60 -6.99 32.89
N PRO A 671 11.38 -8.24 33.28
CA PRO A 671 10.23 -8.99 32.79
C PRO A 671 8.93 -8.37 33.26
N ALA A 672 7.87 -8.64 32.51
CA ALA A 672 6.52 -8.24 32.90
C ALA A 672 6.08 -8.99 34.15
N VAL A 673 5.63 -8.25 35.16
CA VAL A 673 5.05 -8.76 36.40
C VAL A 673 3.63 -8.24 36.57
N GLU A 674 2.81 -8.93 37.36
CA GLU A 674 1.46 -8.45 37.69
C GLU A 674 1.54 -7.15 38.51
N THR A 675 0.78 -6.14 38.09
CA THR A 675 0.74 -4.83 38.76
C THR A 675 -0.06 -4.86 40.06
N GLY A 676 -0.84 -5.92 40.30
CA GLY A 676 -1.78 -5.97 41.41
C GLY A 676 -3.01 -5.08 41.27
N VAL A 677 -3.11 -4.37 40.13
CA VAL A 677 -4.26 -3.50 39.85
C VAL A 677 -5.48 -4.36 39.54
N THR A 678 -6.56 -4.15 40.28
CA THR A 678 -7.84 -4.83 40.04
C THR A 678 -8.82 -3.86 39.36
N ASN A 679 -9.51 -4.33 38.32
CA ASN A 679 -10.62 -3.64 37.74
C ASN A 679 -11.88 -4.50 37.84
N PRO A 680 -12.92 -4.06 38.58
CA PRO A 680 -14.18 -4.83 38.75
C PRO A 680 -14.89 -5.17 37.44
N HIS A 681 -14.67 -4.34 36.40
CA HIS A 681 -15.26 -4.52 35.08
C HIS A 681 -14.35 -5.31 34.11
N GLY A 682 -13.25 -5.87 34.62
CA GLY A 682 -12.21 -6.54 33.83
C GLY A 682 -11.16 -5.59 33.28
N TYR A 683 -10.00 -6.15 32.91
CA TYR A 683 -8.89 -5.33 32.39
C TYR A 683 -9.16 -4.85 30.98
N THR A 684 -9.03 -3.53 30.78
CA THR A 684 -9.07 -2.91 29.47
C THR A 684 -7.72 -2.96 28.78
N LEU A 685 -6.61 -2.91 29.55
CA LEU A 685 -5.23 -2.96 29.10
C LEU A 685 -4.50 -4.17 29.70
N ASN A 686 -3.77 -4.91 28.85
CA ASN A 686 -2.81 -5.90 29.34
C ASN A 686 -1.53 -5.23 29.87
N TYR A 687 -1.09 -4.14 29.27
CA TYR A 687 0.14 -3.42 29.58
C TYR A 687 -0.13 -1.93 29.70
N ASN A 688 0.68 -1.23 30.51
CA ASN A 688 0.55 0.20 30.72
C ASN A 688 0.59 0.98 29.39
N GLU A 689 -0.04 2.15 29.43
CA GLU A 689 -0.04 3.13 28.33
C GLU A 689 0.17 4.53 28.91
N PHE A 690 1.14 5.24 28.41
CA PHE A 690 1.45 6.60 28.85
C PHE A 690 1.13 7.59 27.76
N VAL A 691 0.44 8.66 28.12
CA VAL A 691 -0.01 9.67 27.15
C VAL A 691 0.31 11.05 27.65
N VAL A 692 1.02 11.84 26.86
CA VAL A 692 1.24 13.27 27.09
C VAL A 692 0.57 14.08 26.01
N TYR A 693 0.16 15.29 26.34
CA TYR A 693 -0.65 16.15 25.47
C TYR A 693 0.08 17.40 25.01
N ASP A 694 1.28 17.65 25.56
CA ASP A 694 2.19 18.72 25.17
C ASP A 694 3.47 18.10 24.58
N PRO A 695 3.83 18.41 23.32
CA PRO A 695 5.08 17.96 22.72
C PRO A 695 6.33 18.39 23.51
N GLY A 696 6.29 19.47 24.30
CA GLY A 696 7.38 19.91 25.17
C GLY A 696 7.70 18.93 26.32
N GLN A 697 6.82 17.97 26.61
CA GLN A 697 7.07 16.90 27.56
C GLN A 697 7.87 15.73 26.95
N VAL A 698 8.19 15.78 25.63
CA VAL A 698 8.84 14.69 24.90
C VAL A 698 10.18 15.16 24.35
N ARG A 699 11.23 14.39 24.60
CA ARG A 699 12.54 14.52 23.96
C ARG A 699 12.92 13.19 23.33
N MET A 700 13.16 13.17 22.03
CA MET A 700 13.63 11.96 21.33
C MET A 700 15.10 11.70 21.71
N ARG A 701 15.44 10.49 22.16
CA ARG A 701 16.77 10.16 22.67
C ARG A 701 17.50 9.11 21.85
N TYR A 702 16.84 7.99 21.54
CA TYR A 702 17.46 6.87 20.85
C TYR A 702 16.53 6.27 19.81
N LEU A 703 17.09 5.97 18.65
CA LEU A 703 16.41 5.23 17.58
C LEU A 703 17.05 3.85 17.44
N LEU A 704 16.24 2.81 17.52
CA LEU A 704 16.69 1.43 17.46
C LEU A 704 16.17 0.79 16.16
N GLN A 705 17.08 0.22 15.37
CA GLN A 705 16.76 -0.63 14.24
C GLN A 705 16.65 -2.07 14.73
N VAL A 706 15.49 -2.68 14.54
CA VAL A 706 15.12 -3.96 15.14
C VAL A 706 14.70 -4.93 14.07
N ARG A 707 15.22 -6.16 14.13
CA ARG A 707 14.74 -7.29 13.32
C ARG A 707 13.67 -8.06 14.07
N PHE A 708 12.59 -8.39 13.36
CA PHE A 708 11.49 -9.22 13.84
C PHE A 708 11.67 -10.64 13.32
N ASN A 709 11.95 -11.57 14.21
CA ASN A 709 12.12 -12.99 13.93
C ASN A 709 10.79 -13.69 14.18
N PHE A 710 9.97 -13.84 13.12
CA PHE A 710 8.66 -14.46 13.21
C PHE A 710 8.75 -15.96 13.40
N VAL A 711 7.96 -16.50 14.32
CA VAL A 711 7.85 -17.94 14.55
C VAL A 711 7.34 -18.63 13.29
N GLN A 712 8.01 -19.69 12.85
CA GLN A 712 7.52 -20.51 11.75
C GLN A 712 6.31 -21.31 12.27
N LEU A 713 5.14 -21.03 11.73
CA LEU A 713 3.98 -21.89 11.89
C LEU A 713 4.14 -23.05 10.90
N TRP A 714 4.33 -24.24 11.41
CA TRP A 714 4.40 -25.50 10.64
C TRP A 714 3.06 -25.83 9.98
#